data_12a23fa56def750da68d299fb9934863
#
_entry.id   12a23fa56def750da68d299fb9934863
#
_cell.length_a   1.000
_cell.length_b   1.000
_cell.length_c   1.000
_cell.angle_alpha   90.00
_cell.angle_beta   90.00
_cell.angle_gamma   90.00
#
_symmetry.space_group_name_H-M   'P 1'
#
loop_
_entity.id
_entity.type
_entity.pdbx_description
1 polymer ?
#
loop_
_entity_poly.entity_id
_entity_poly.type
_entity_poly.pdbx_seq_one_letter_code
_entity_poly.pdbx_strand_id
1 'polypeptide(L)'
;MNNSKKFALRITALMLCLFTISAGLSSCGYFSEAYLASVTERPAKTQEKIEITYPEKTESEPGTAYVPQTVTTSGATAAPETTRAPETTDNIPDDVQNNVYLSMINKGRCESLVGKVTVTVITVSDEVSTWTDSALSELSASLSAQEKEIENLAASYGKSLDLTFSYLGAKITGDAAKGDYATEWIEDSLSKAGLPTLKEAGKQLDSQNGSDSNPIIFALNKSGRAYAQQQSSKNNTEYAVVFSSDLSSFTHEFYHIYGAEDFYYPELVKDLADNYLSESVMNSGEKTDPLTAFIIGWDDEMDPEALEFLKQTNHLTRDYLKSENEKQSVTGNVTSFQLRYGVYTGYLERGTPDGYGELIYTAGDRYKGDFDGGNPHGKGKYTWVNGDTYDGDWVDGKRTGNGTYTWANGNRFVGKWINGIRTGEGTLTFADGSVYKGNWENDTYNGKGKMTWADGSYYEGDYKDGERQGKGSYHYANGNVYVGDWVMGERNGQGTFTYAGGTVYVGSFVDGKFVGKGKMTWSDGSYYEGDYKDGDRHGKGTYTFADGSVYVGDWVNGDREGMGSYTTNSGFKYTGGWKSDKYHGYGEATYTDGGTYKGNFENGMREGQGTYTYPAGHVYTGQWSEGSRTGYGVMKWSDGSSYDGNWKDNKRHGYGKYVNKNGQIFNGQWQNDVFQG
;
A
#
# COMPACT_ATOMS: atom_id res chain seq x y z
N MET A 1 15.71 -22.10 6.59
CA MET A 1 16.46 -21.17 5.72
C MET A 1 15.57 -20.76 4.55
N ASN A 2 14.68 -19.76 4.66
CA ASN A 2 13.99 -19.23 3.47
C ASN A 2 13.21 -17.91 3.69
N ASN A 3 13.30 -17.27 4.84
CA ASN A 3 12.61 -15.98 5.05
C ASN A 3 13.49 -14.75 4.79
N SER A 4 14.80 -14.89 4.78
CA SER A 4 15.73 -13.76 4.51
C SER A 4 15.91 -13.43 3.02
N LYS A 5 15.62 -14.35 2.09
CA LYS A 5 15.71 -14.09 0.65
C LYS A 5 14.48 -13.37 0.06
N LYS A 6 13.31 -13.46 0.70
CA LYS A 6 12.11 -12.72 0.26
C LYS A 6 12.13 -11.25 0.71
N PHE A 7 12.84 -10.95 1.80
CA PHE A 7 13.00 -9.58 2.28
C PHE A 7 14.01 -8.79 1.43
N ALA A 8 15.11 -9.42 1.01
CA ALA A 8 16.10 -8.81 0.14
C ALA A 8 15.59 -8.51 -1.29
N LEU A 9 14.66 -9.31 -1.84
CA LEU A 9 14.08 -9.06 -3.17
C LEU A 9 13.06 -7.90 -3.19
N ARG A 10 12.46 -7.58 -2.05
CA ARG A 10 11.52 -6.44 -1.93
C ARG A 10 12.25 -5.10 -1.82
N ILE A 11 13.43 -5.08 -1.21
CA ILE A 11 14.27 -3.87 -1.11
C ILE A 11 14.92 -3.54 -2.47
N THR A 12 15.32 -4.53 -3.25
CA THR A 12 15.91 -4.32 -4.58
C THR A 12 14.90 -3.83 -5.62
N ALA A 13 13.63 -4.19 -5.49
CA ALA A 13 12.57 -3.67 -6.36
C ALA A 13 12.18 -2.22 -6.01
N LEU A 14 12.30 -1.81 -4.73
CA LEU A 14 12.05 -0.44 -4.30
C LEU A 14 13.17 0.51 -4.72
N MET A 15 14.43 0.03 -4.73
CA MET A 15 15.60 0.83 -5.17
C MET A 15 15.68 1.01 -6.69
N LEU A 16 15.08 0.13 -7.49
CA LEU A 16 15.06 0.29 -8.96
C LEU A 16 13.98 1.25 -9.46
N CYS A 17 12.95 1.55 -8.65
CA CYS A 17 11.95 2.57 -8.96
C CYS A 17 12.39 4.00 -8.61
N LEU A 18 13.44 4.17 -7.79
CA LEU A 18 13.94 5.48 -7.38
C LEU A 18 15.00 6.05 -8.35
N PHE A 19 15.47 5.29 -9.33
CA PHE A 19 16.51 5.74 -10.29
C PHE A 19 15.97 6.18 -11.66
N THR A 20 14.66 6.27 -11.87
CA THR A 20 14.08 6.71 -13.16
C THR A 20 13.16 7.93 -13.07
N ILE A 21 13.17 8.65 -11.95
CA ILE A 21 12.45 9.93 -11.83
C ILE A 21 13.44 11.03 -11.37
N SER A 22 14.47 11.24 -12.16
CA SER A 22 15.27 12.46 -12.10
C SER A 22 15.35 13.09 -13.49
N ALA A 23 14.22 13.55 -13.99
CA ALA A 23 14.17 14.51 -15.07
C ALA A 23 12.78 15.14 -15.10
N GLY A 24 12.70 16.33 -14.51
CA GLY A 24 11.71 17.34 -14.89
C GLY A 24 10.35 17.17 -14.30
N LEU A 25 10.02 17.98 -13.30
CA LEU A 25 8.81 18.80 -13.23
C LEU A 25 8.74 19.42 -11.81
N SER A 26 9.39 20.54 -11.63
CA SER A 26 9.07 21.46 -10.55
C SER A 26 8.23 22.59 -11.15
N SER A 27 6.97 22.65 -10.79
CA SER A 27 6.18 23.86 -10.89
C SER A 27 5.30 23.97 -9.67
N CYS A 28 5.55 24.96 -8.87
CA CYS A 28 4.73 25.40 -7.76
C CYS A 28 3.46 26.03 -8.32
N GLY A 29 2.33 25.52 -7.93
CA GLY A 29 1.02 26.07 -8.32
C GLY A 29 0.29 25.21 -9.34
N TYR A 30 -0.84 24.69 -8.90
CA TYR A 30 -1.84 23.95 -9.70
C TYR A 30 -1.35 22.64 -10.33
N PHE A 31 -1.11 21.62 -9.50
CA PHE A 31 -1.11 20.27 -10.02
C PHE A 31 -2.54 19.73 -10.09
N SER A 32 -2.94 19.31 -11.28
CA SER A 32 -4.15 18.56 -11.51
C SER A 32 -4.08 17.25 -10.70
N GLU A 33 -5.16 16.89 -10.02
CA GLU A 33 -5.33 15.68 -9.22
C GLU A 33 -5.13 14.35 -9.97
N ALA A 34 -4.82 14.40 -11.26
CA ALA A 34 -4.51 13.22 -12.07
C ALA A 34 -3.35 12.38 -11.53
N TYR A 35 -2.43 12.96 -10.76
CA TYR A 35 -1.30 12.23 -10.21
C TYR A 35 -1.67 11.39 -8.98
N LEU A 36 -2.61 11.87 -8.14
CA LEU A 36 -3.09 11.09 -6.98
C LEU A 36 -4.00 9.93 -7.39
N ALA A 37 -4.78 10.08 -8.45
CA ALA A 37 -5.64 9.01 -8.96
C ALA A 37 -4.85 7.82 -9.53
N SER A 38 -3.64 8.04 -10.08
CA SER A 38 -2.82 6.97 -10.66
C SER A 38 -2.12 6.08 -9.63
N VAL A 39 -2.02 6.52 -8.37
CA VAL A 39 -1.33 5.75 -7.29
C VAL A 39 -2.31 4.86 -6.51
N THR A 40 -3.61 5.17 -6.51
CA THR A 40 -4.63 4.43 -5.76
C THR A 40 -5.33 3.33 -6.55
N GLU A 41 -5.17 3.28 -7.87
CA GLU A 41 -5.79 2.27 -8.72
C GLU A 41 -4.83 1.10 -9.01
N ARG A 42 -4.56 0.25 -8.01
CA ARG A 42 -4.09 -1.11 -8.28
C ARG A 42 -5.31 -2.01 -8.43
N PRO A 43 -5.53 -2.62 -9.61
CA PRO A 43 -6.54 -3.64 -9.74
C PRO A 43 -6.22 -4.81 -8.81
N ALA A 44 -7.24 -5.35 -8.13
CA ALA A 44 -7.13 -6.54 -7.33
C ALA A 44 -6.46 -7.65 -8.14
N LYS A 45 -5.32 -8.17 -7.69
CA LYS A 45 -4.65 -9.30 -8.33
C LYS A 45 -5.55 -10.52 -8.20
N THR A 46 -6.20 -10.89 -9.27
CA THR A 46 -6.75 -12.22 -9.47
C THR A 46 -5.59 -13.21 -9.50
N GLN A 47 -5.44 -14.02 -8.46
CA GLN A 47 -4.64 -15.24 -8.49
C GLN A 47 -5.55 -16.40 -8.15
N GLU A 48 -6.15 -16.98 -9.15
CA GLU A 48 -6.47 -18.41 -9.14
C GLU A 48 -5.53 -19.08 -10.14
N LYS A 49 -4.61 -19.89 -9.62
CA LYS A 49 -3.73 -20.74 -10.40
C LYS A 49 -4.40 -22.08 -10.56
N ILE A 50 -5.01 -22.30 -11.72
CA ILE A 50 -5.44 -23.63 -12.15
C ILE A 50 -4.22 -24.31 -12.78
N GLU A 51 -3.83 -25.43 -12.21
CA GLU A 51 -2.85 -26.33 -12.83
C GLU A 51 -3.42 -26.90 -14.13
N ILE A 52 -2.71 -26.71 -15.21
CA ILE A 52 -2.83 -27.52 -16.41
C ILE A 52 -1.43 -27.86 -16.92
N THR A 53 -1.24 -29.15 -17.12
CA THR A 53 -0.11 -29.91 -17.60
C THR A 53 0.54 -29.39 -18.89
N TYR A 54 1.87 -29.56 -18.92
CA TYR A 54 2.77 -29.27 -20.05
C TYR A 54 2.55 -30.14 -21.28
N PRO A 55 2.99 -29.69 -22.46
CA PRO A 55 4.10 -30.33 -23.11
C PRO A 55 5.22 -29.38 -23.62
N GLU A 56 6.34 -30.04 -23.96
CA GLU A 56 7.71 -29.62 -24.13
C GLU A 56 8.06 -28.60 -25.23
N LYS A 57 9.24 -28.02 -25.01
CA LYS A 57 10.22 -27.27 -25.79
C LYS A 57 10.23 -27.34 -27.30
N THR A 58 10.55 -26.22 -27.95
CA THR A 58 11.60 -26.14 -28.98
C THR A 58 12.29 -24.77 -28.98
N GLU A 59 13.61 -24.81 -29.07
CA GLU A 59 14.59 -23.72 -29.17
C GLU A 59 14.59 -23.05 -30.54
N SER A 60 14.93 -21.72 -30.58
CA SER A 60 15.82 -21.15 -31.61
C SER A 60 16.26 -19.73 -31.29
N GLU A 61 17.55 -19.54 -31.22
CA GLU A 61 18.32 -18.27 -31.20
C GLU A 61 18.59 -17.77 -32.64
N PRO A 62 19.44 -16.71 -32.86
CA PRO A 62 19.52 -15.32 -32.34
C PRO A 62 19.59 -14.26 -33.47
N GLY A 63 19.52 -12.98 -33.13
CA GLY A 63 19.69 -11.90 -34.12
C GLY A 63 20.08 -10.52 -33.58
N THR A 64 21.36 -10.24 -33.63
CA THR A 64 22.11 -9.00 -33.92
C THR A 64 21.91 -7.71 -33.10
N ALA A 65 23.04 -7.32 -32.50
CA ALA A 65 23.36 -6.04 -31.86
C ALA A 65 23.35 -4.84 -32.84
N TYR A 66 22.94 -3.67 -32.34
CA TYR A 66 23.18 -2.38 -32.97
C TYR A 66 24.02 -1.51 -32.02
N VAL A 67 25.17 -1.03 -32.53
CA VAL A 67 26.12 -0.15 -31.85
C VAL A 67 25.85 1.30 -32.27
N PRO A 68 25.78 2.29 -31.37
CA PRO A 68 25.79 3.70 -31.76
C PRO A 68 27.23 4.25 -31.76
N GLN A 69 27.51 4.99 -32.79
CA GLN A 69 28.79 5.69 -33.00
C GLN A 69 28.87 6.97 -32.15
N THR A 70 30.02 7.17 -31.54
CA THR A 70 30.53 8.40 -30.92
C THR A 70 30.84 9.46 -31.96
N VAL A 71 30.39 10.70 -31.71
CA VAL A 71 30.91 11.89 -32.39
C VAL A 71 31.57 12.77 -31.34
N THR A 72 32.86 12.89 -31.45
CA THR A 72 33.73 13.86 -30.76
C THR A 72 33.72 15.19 -31.49
N THR A 73 33.48 16.31 -30.78
CA THR A 73 34.00 17.62 -31.22
C THR A 73 34.69 18.33 -30.06
N SER A 74 35.92 18.59 -30.27
CA SER A 74 36.82 19.41 -29.47
C SER A 74 36.63 20.90 -29.75
N GLY A 75 36.78 21.74 -28.71
CA GLY A 75 36.99 23.15 -28.92
C GLY A 75 36.90 23.95 -27.63
N ALA A 76 38.02 23.99 -26.90
CA ALA A 76 38.23 24.92 -25.79
C ALA A 76 38.63 26.29 -26.36
N THR A 77 38.01 27.35 -25.87
CA THR A 77 38.60 28.68 -25.89
C THR A 77 38.35 29.35 -24.54
N ALA A 78 39.45 29.71 -23.91
CA ALA A 78 39.52 30.40 -22.62
C ALA A 78 38.96 31.82 -22.73
N ALA A 79 38.20 32.22 -21.72
CA ALA A 79 37.83 33.62 -21.51
C ALA A 79 38.94 34.34 -20.71
N PRO A 80 39.17 35.64 -20.90
CA PRO A 80 40.25 36.36 -20.25
C PRO A 80 39.85 36.79 -18.83
N GLU A 81 40.78 36.65 -17.91
CA GLU A 81 40.76 37.23 -16.57
C GLU A 81 40.67 38.76 -16.65
N THR A 82 39.67 39.36 -16.08
CA THR A 82 39.63 40.77 -15.74
C THR A 82 39.82 40.94 -14.25
N THR A 83 40.97 41.38 -13.86
CA THR A 83 41.29 41.89 -12.53
C THR A 83 40.48 43.16 -12.25
N ARG A 84 39.58 43.10 -11.27
CA ARG A 84 38.81 44.25 -10.77
C ARG A 84 39.53 44.86 -9.56
N ALA A 85 39.74 46.16 -9.58
CA ALA A 85 40.18 46.96 -8.45
C ALA A 85 38.95 47.27 -7.53
N PRO A 86 39.13 47.38 -6.21
CA PRO A 86 38.02 47.64 -5.30
C PRO A 86 37.54 49.09 -5.42
N GLU A 87 36.29 49.28 -5.79
CA GLU A 87 35.59 50.54 -5.62
C GLU A 87 34.77 50.54 -4.32
N THR A 88 34.82 51.65 -3.64
CA THR A 88 34.36 51.93 -2.27
C THR A 88 32.82 51.86 -2.20
N THR A 89 32.37 51.19 -1.12
CA THR A 89 31.00 51.20 -0.62
C THR A 89 30.47 52.59 -0.42
N ASP A 90 29.41 52.95 -1.13
CA ASP A 90 28.26 53.81 -0.72
C ASP A 90 27.54 54.31 -1.97
N ASN A 91 26.69 53.48 -2.56
CA ASN A 91 25.55 53.94 -3.38
C ASN A 91 24.86 52.75 -4.04
N ILE A 92 23.98 52.11 -3.30
CA ILE A 92 22.90 51.36 -3.96
C ILE A 92 22.12 52.42 -4.76
N PRO A 93 21.94 52.32 -6.08
CA PRO A 93 21.21 53.29 -6.88
C PRO A 93 19.80 53.54 -6.34
N ASP A 94 19.36 54.79 -6.39
CA ASP A 94 18.02 55.18 -5.89
C ASP A 94 16.86 54.35 -6.52
N ASP A 95 17.04 53.88 -7.73
CA ASP A 95 16.10 53.00 -8.43
C ASP A 95 16.02 51.59 -7.83
N VAL A 96 17.09 51.12 -7.17
CA VAL A 96 17.12 49.86 -6.43
C VAL A 96 16.56 50.04 -5.03
N GLN A 97 16.93 51.13 -4.30
CA GLN A 97 16.39 51.40 -2.95
C GLN A 97 14.86 51.56 -2.96
N ASN A 98 14.30 52.07 -4.07
CA ASN A 98 12.87 52.23 -4.23
C ASN A 98 12.24 51.14 -5.15
N ASN A 99 12.89 50.01 -5.32
CA ASN A 99 12.39 48.92 -6.14
C ASN A 99 11.10 48.35 -5.58
N VAL A 100 10.07 48.28 -6.37
CA VAL A 100 8.73 47.79 -5.94
C VAL A 100 8.81 46.30 -5.60
N TYR A 101 9.56 45.50 -6.37
CA TYR A 101 9.74 44.08 -6.10
C TYR A 101 10.39 43.85 -4.72
N LEU A 102 11.51 44.52 -4.43
CA LEU A 102 12.17 44.42 -3.12
C LEU A 102 11.30 44.92 -1.98
N SER A 103 10.40 45.90 -2.23
CA SER A 103 9.46 46.40 -1.22
C SER A 103 8.36 45.39 -0.86
N MET A 104 8.14 44.39 -1.71
CA MET A 104 7.18 43.29 -1.48
C MET A 104 7.77 42.13 -0.69
N ILE A 105 9.12 42.07 -0.55
CA ILE A 105 9.80 41.02 0.19
C ILE A 105 9.50 41.19 1.69
N ASN A 106 8.93 40.17 2.27
CA ASN A 106 8.61 40.13 3.70
C ASN A 106 9.78 39.52 4.47
N LYS A 107 10.52 40.37 5.21
CA LYS A 107 11.52 39.92 6.18
C LYS A 107 10.92 39.97 7.58
N GLY A 108 10.74 38.82 8.17
CA GLY A 108 10.29 38.72 9.56
C GLY A 108 11.43 38.93 10.57
N ARG A 109 11.59 37.97 11.48
CA ARG A 109 12.61 37.99 12.53
C ARG A 109 14.00 37.51 12.06
N CYS A 110 14.06 36.64 11.08
CA CYS A 110 15.30 36.11 10.50
C CYS A 110 15.78 37.05 9.39
N GLU A 111 16.61 38.04 9.73
CA GLU A 111 17.02 39.11 8.79
C GLU A 111 18.12 38.71 7.84
N SER A 112 19.01 37.77 8.24
CA SER A 112 20.14 37.30 7.43
C SER A 112 20.59 35.90 7.84
N LEU A 113 21.06 35.12 6.89
CA LEU A 113 21.58 33.75 7.08
C LEU A 113 23.10 33.79 7.22
N VAL A 114 23.59 34.38 8.32
CA VAL A 114 25.04 34.47 8.62
C VAL A 114 25.27 34.29 10.13
N GLY A 115 26.51 34.04 10.52
CA GLY A 115 26.87 33.87 11.91
C GLY A 115 26.44 32.52 12.47
N LYS A 116 26.01 32.50 13.73
CA LYS A 116 25.54 31.28 14.38
C LYS A 116 24.03 31.15 14.26
N VAL A 117 23.59 30.12 13.56
CA VAL A 117 22.17 29.81 13.32
C VAL A 117 21.84 28.47 13.96
N THR A 118 20.85 28.44 14.85
CA THR A 118 20.34 27.17 15.40
C THR A 118 18.91 26.95 14.94
N VAL A 119 18.72 25.98 14.07
CA VAL A 119 17.42 25.55 13.57
C VAL A 119 16.77 24.63 14.60
N THR A 120 15.63 25.03 15.14
CA THR A 120 14.85 24.18 16.06
C THR A 120 13.89 23.31 15.26
N VAL A 121 14.19 22.02 15.16
CA VAL A 121 13.35 21.02 14.49
C VAL A 121 12.39 20.39 15.50
N ILE A 122 11.10 20.62 15.34
CA ILE A 122 10.05 19.99 16.15
C ILE A 122 9.52 18.79 15.39
N THR A 123 9.89 17.59 15.83
CA THR A 123 9.38 16.33 15.25
C THR A 123 7.99 16.06 15.79
N VAL A 124 6.97 16.20 14.94
CA VAL A 124 5.57 16.09 15.35
C VAL A 124 5.06 14.68 15.07
N SER A 125 4.59 14.02 16.13
CA SER A 125 3.82 12.76 16.04
C SER A 125 2.34 13.05 16.30
N ASP A 126 1.47 12.48 15.50
CA ASP A 126 0.02 12.66 15.58
C ASP A 126 -0.71 11.29 15.61
N GLU A 127 -2.04 11.29 15.43
CA GLU A 127 -2.84 10.06 15.44
C GLU A 127 -2.62 9.17 14.21
N VAL A 128 -2.08 9.72 13.12
CA VAL A 128 -1.90 9.06 11.81
C VAL A 128 -0.45 8.68 11.57
N SER A 129 0.49 9.41 12.14
CA SER A 129 1.92 9.25 11.90
C SER A 129 2.76 9.42 13.16
N THR A 130 3.78 8.57 13.30
CA THR A 130 4.72 8.64 14.44
C THR A 130 6.15 8.53 13.93
N TRP A 131 7.07 9.21 14.61
CA TRP A 131 8.49 9.08 14.34
C TRP A 131 9.05 7.82 15.01
N THR A 132 9.68 6.97 14.20
CA THR A 132 10.46 5.80 14.67
C THR A 132 11.93 6.20 14.77
N ASP A 133 12.74 5.45 15.53
CA ASP A 133 14.19 5.67 15.63
C ASP A 133 14.88 5.66 14.25
N SER A 134 14.44 4.81 13.33
CA SER A 134 14.93 4.77 11.94
C SER A 134 14.60 6.05 11.19
N ALA A 135 13.33 6.49 11.25
CA ALA A 135 12.89 7.70 10.55
C ALA A 135 13.55 8.97 11.13
N LEU A 136 13.76 9.05 12.44
CA LEU A 136 14.53 10.13 13.07
C LEU A 136 15.99 10.13 12.62
N SER A 137 16.60 8.96 12.48
CA SER A 137 17.97 8.85 11.98
C SER A 137 18.08 9.27 10.51
N GLU A 138 17.10 8.94 9.68
CA GLU A 138 17.02 9.35 8.28
C GLU A 138 16.83 10.86 8.15
N LEU A 139 15.93 11.46 8.94
CA LEU A 139 15.72 12.91 9.02
C LEU A 139 17.03 13.62 9.41
N SER A 140 17.65 13.18 10.50
CA SER A 140 18.90 13.78 10.99
C SER A 140 20.02 13.70 9.98
N ALA A 141 20.17 12.55 9.28
CA ALA A 141 21.19 12.40 8.24
C ALA A 141 20.93 13.30 7.03
N SER A 142 19.67 13.45 6.61
CA SER A 142 19.30 14.36 5.51
C SER A 142 19.58 15.81 5.86
N LEU A 143 19.16 16.27 7.04
CA LEU A 143 19.39 17.65 7.50
C LEU A 143 20.87 17.94 7.68
N SER A 144 21.67 17.01 8.20
CA SER A 144 23.13 17.19 8.32
C SER A 144 23.86 17.21 6.97
N ALA A 145 23.30 16.61 5.92
CA ALA A 145 23.84 16.74 4.58
C ALA A 145 23.59 18.16 4.03
N GLN A 146 22.37 18.67 4.22
CA GLN A 146 21.99 20.01 3.77
C GLN A 146 22.66 21.12 4.59
N GLU A 147 22.88 20.92 5.89
CA GLU A 147 23.71 21.80 6.74
C GLU A 147 25.05 22.11 6.07
N LYS A 148 25.79 21.05 5.72
CA LYS A 148 27.11 21.19 5.06
C LYS A 148 27.03 21.85 3.69
N GLU A 149 25.99 21.57 2.94
CA GLU A 149 25.77 22.18 1.62
C GLU A 149 25.55 23.68 1.75
N ILE A 150 24.66 24.12 2.66
CA ILE A 150 24.37 25.53 2.93
C ILE A 150 25.59 26.26 3.49
N GLU A 151 26.35 25.67 4.43
CA GLU A 151 27.57 26.24 4.96
C GLU A 151 28.65 26.40 3.89
N ASN A 152 28.82 25.42 3.01
CA ASN A 152 29.76 25.49 1.90
C ASN A 152 29.38 26.58 0.89
N LEU A 153 28.09 26.74 0.62
CA LEU A 153 27.59 27.83 -0.22
C LEU A 153 27.85 29.18 0.42
N ALA A 154 27.54 29.38 1.70
CA ALA A 154 27.83 30.61 2.43
C ALA A 154 29.34 30.94 2.37
N ALA A 155 30.19 29.94 2.56
CA ALA A 155 31.63 30.09 2.47
C ALA A 155 32.11 30.52 1.06
N SER A 156 31.44 30.10 -0.01
CA SER A 156 31.72 30.51 -1.37
C SER A 156 31.47 32.02 -1.61
N TYR A 157 30.59 32.62 -0.81
CA TYR A 157 30.32 34.06 -0.74
C TYR A 157 31.16 34.78 0.33
N GLY A 158 32.14 34.11 0.92
CA GLY A 158 33.03 34.67 1.93
C GLY A 158 32.38 34.88 3.29
N LYS A 159 31.18 34.32 3.54
CA LYS A 159 30.49 34.45 4.80
C LYS A 159 30.77 33.29 5.75
N SER A 160 30.80 33.59 7.05
CA SER A 160 30.87 32.57 8.09
C SER A 160 29.47 32.23 8.53
N LEU A 161 29.09 30.96 8.35
CA LEU A 161 27.85 30.38 8.84
C LEU A 161 28.19 29.16 9.70
N ASP A 162 27.63 29.10 10.91
CA ASP A 162 27.67 27.97 11.85
C ASP A 162 26.21 27.51 12.02
N LEU A 163 25.78 26.59 11.17
CA LEU A 163 24.42 26.09 11.12
C LEU A 163 24.32 24.83 11.97
N THR A 164 23.41 24.79 12.90
CA THR A 164 23.18 23.62 13.76
C THR A 164 21.71 23.30 13.91
N PHE A 165 21.37 22.00 14.09
CA PHE A 165 20.02 21.55 14.30
C PHE A 165 19.81 21.12 15.76
N SER A 166 18.75 21.62 16.39
CA SER A 166 18.28 21.22 17.71
C SER A 166 16.91 20.55 17.59
N TYR A 167 16.75 19.38 18.19
CA TYR A 167 15.54 18.56 18.01
C TYR A 167 14.66 18.55 19.26
N LEU A 168 13.37 18.81 19.08
CA LEU A 168 12.33 18.69 20.11
C LEU A 168 11.25 17.75 19.60
N GLY A 169 10.65 16.95 20.50
CA GLY A 169 9.54 16.07 20.17
C GLY A 169 8.21 16.67 20.60
N ALA A 170 7.18 16.56 19.76
CA ALA A 170 5.81 16.91 20.10
C ALA A 170 4.86 15.75 19.75
N LYS A 171 3.92 15.44 20.65
CA LYS A 171 2.86 14.48 20.38
C LYS A 171 1.52 15.18 20.55
N ILE A 172 0.82 15.37 19.44
CA ILE A 172 -0.46 16.08 19.39
C ILE A 172 -1.63 15.10 19.21
N THR A 173 -2.85 15.57 19.47
CA THR A 173 -4.11 14.88 19.14
C THR A 173 -4.64 15.38 17.81
N GLY A 174 -5.19 14.46 17.01
CA GLY A 174 -5.66 14.76 15.67
C GLY A 174 -4.59 14.48 14.59
N ASP A 175 -4.81 15.00 13.39
CA ASP A 175 -3.95 14.83 12.22
C ASP A 175 -3.26 16.17 11.91
N ALA A 176 -1.94 16.23 12.12
CA ALA A 176 -1.15 17.41 11.80
C ALA A 176 -1.17 17.69 10.29
N ALA A 177 -1.20 18.99 9.95
CA ALA A 177 -1.30 19.47 8.56
C ALA A 177 -2.54 18.98 7.79
N LYS A 178 -3.57 18.54 8.49
CA LYS A 178 -4.89 18.28 7.89
C LYS A 178 -5.62 19.61 7.68
N GLY A 179 -5.71 20.02 6.46
CA GLY A 179 -6.27 21.31 6.04
C GLY A 179 -5.19 22.35 5.77
N ASP A 180 -5.40 23.15 4.71
CA ASP A 180 -4.46 24.18 4.29
C ASP A 180 -4.27 25.22 5.40
N TYR A 181 -3.04 25.41 5.85
CA TYR A 181 -2.58 26.49 6.75
C TYR A 181 -3.27 26.55 8.12
N ALA A 182 -3.84 25.46 8.64
CA ALA A 182 -4.40 25.45 9.98
C ALA A 182 -3.29 25.60 11.04
N THR A 183 -3.23 26.74 11.73
CA THR A 183 -2.21 27.05 12.76
C THR A 183 -2.45 26.34 14.08
N GLU A 184 -3.62 25.76 14.29
CA GLU A 184 -3.99 25.14 15.57
C GLU A 184 -3.07 23.98 15.99
N TRP A 185 -2.69 23.11 15.05
CA TRP A 185 -1.77 22.01 15.34
C TRP A 185 -0.32 22.49 15.60
N ILE A 186 0.06 23.65 15.04
CA ILE A 186 1.36 24.29 15.27
C ILE A 186 1.47 24.77 16.71
N GLU A 187 0.46 25.50 17.21
CA GLU A 187 0.43 25.97 18.60
C GLU A 187 0.37 24.82 19.60
N ASP A 188 -0.38 23.74 19.30
CA ASP A 188 -0.37 22.51 20.12
C ASP A 188 1.01 21.82 20.11
N SER A 189 1.68 21.77 18.97
CA SER A 189 3.04 21.22 18.83
C SER A 189 4.06 22.01 19.65
N LEU A 190 4.01 23.35 19.61
CA LEU A 190 4.85 24.21 20.41
C LEU A 190 4.64 23.96 21.92
N SER A 191 3.37 23.93 22.34
CA SER A 191 3.01 23.65 23.74
C SER A 191 3.53 22.30 24.21
N LYS A 192 3.42 21.25 23.39
CA LYS A 192 3.94 19.89 23.69
C LYS A 192 5.46 19.81 23.67
N ALA A 193 6.12 20.66 22.89
CA ALA A 193 7.58 20.81 22.87
C ALA A 193 8.11 21.66 24.03
N GLY A 194 7.23 22.21 24.84
CA GLY A 194 7.60 23.08 25.98
C GLY A 194 7.95 24.51 25.60
N LEU A 195 7.48 24.96 24.43
CA LEU A 195 7.67 26.31 23.92
C LEU A 195 6.38 27.13 24.08
N PRO A 196 6.51 28.47 24.19
CA PRO A 196 5.35 29.37 24.22
C PRO A 196 4.67 29.44 22.84
N THR A 197 3.74 30.39 22.67
CA THR A 197 3.11 30.64 21.37
C THR A 197 4.15 30.94 20.29
N LEU A 198 3.79 30.69 19.00
CA LEU A 198 4.67 30.93 17.83
C LEU A 198 5.30 32.36 17.91
N LYS A 199 4.52 33.35 18.30
CA LYS A 199 4.98 34.74 18.45
C LYS A 199 6.16 34.94 19.44
N GLU A 200 6.28 34.10 20.46
CA GLU A 200 7.27 34.23 21.53
C GLU A 200 8.34 33.13 21.49
N ALA A 201 8.07 32.01 20.77
CA ALA A 201 8.94 30.85 20.74
C ALA A 201 10.35 31.18 20.22
N GLY A 202 10.45 31.94 19.15
CA GLY A 202 11.74 32.34 18.63
C GLY A 202 12.57 33.18 19.59
N LYS A 203 11.96 34.14 20.33
CA LYS A 203 12.65 34.95 21.33
C LYS A 203 13.17 34.11 22.50
N GLN A 204 12.40 33.10 22.90
CA GLN A 204 12.83 32.18 23.94
C GLN A 204 14.03 31.34 23.47
N LEU A 205 13.98 30.84 22.24
CA LEU A 205 15.04 30.04 21.64
C LEU A 205 16.32 30.85 21.46
N ASP A 206 16.25 32.13 21.06
CA ASP A 206 17.42 33.02 20.98
C ASP A 206 18.14 33.09 22.32
N SER A 207 17.35 33.28 23.41
CA SER A 207 17.89 33.37 24.73
C SER A 207 18.51 32.06 25.24
N GLN A 208 18.00 30.92 24.79
CA GLN A 208 18.45 29.59 25.19
C GLN A 208 19.66 29.11 24.41
N ASN A 209 19.72 29.36 23.11
CA ASN A 209 20.71 28.78 22.20
C ASN A 209 21.93 29.70 22.01
N GLY A 210 21.81 31.00 22.32
CA GLY A 210 22.87 31.98 22.12
C GLY A 210 23.30 32.08 20.66
N SER A 211 22.34 31.95 19.75
CA SER A 211 22.51 32.03 18.31
C SER A 211 22.03 33.39 17.80
N ASP A 212 22.54 33.81 16.64
CA ASP A 212 22.15 35.05 15.97
C ASP A 212 20.73 34.94 15.37
N SER A 213 20.32 33.70 15.02
CA SER A 213 19.00 33.40 14.49
C SER A 213 18.54 32.00 14.93
N ASN A 214 17.24 31.82 15.18
CA ASN A 214 16.63 30.55 15.59
C ASN A 214 15.30 30.30 14.83
N PRO A 215 15.33 29.91 13.57
CA PRO A 215 14.15 29.48 12.83
C PRO A 215 13.59 28.17 13.37
N ILE A 216 12.28 27.99 13.21
CA ILE A 216 11.56 26.79 13.64
C ILE A 216 11.12 25.97 12.44
N ILE A 217 11.35 24.67 12.51
CA ILE A 217 10.87 23.72 11.49
C ILE A 217 10.03 22.65 12.14
N PHE A 218 8.84 22.44 11.63
CA PHE A 218 7.95 21.34 12.01
C PHE A 218 8.16 20.17 11.04
N ALA A 219 8.68 19.07 11.54
CA ALA A 219 8.91 17.86 10.75
C ALA A 219 7.80 16.82 10.98
N LEU A 220 7.19 16.35 9.91
CA LEU A 220 6.10 15.37 9.89
C LEU A 220 6.53 14.09 9.21
N ASN A 221 6.36 12.94 9.86
CA ASN A 221 6.70 11.62 9.25
C ASN A 221 5.53 11.08 8.42
N LYS A 222 5.17 11.81 7.38
CA LYS A 222 4.12 11.42 6.43
C LYS A 222 4.35 12.05 5.06
N SER A 223 3.50 11.70 4.09
CA SER A 223 3.54 12.31 2.77
C SER A 223 2.94 13.72 2.82
N GLY A 224 3.59 14.66 2.16
CA GLY A 224 3.15 16.04 2.04
C GLY A 224 4.16 16.84 1.22
N ARG A 225 3.82 18.08 0.94
CA ARG A 225 4.69 19.06 0.31
C ARG A 225 5.19 20.04 1.36
N ALA A 226 6.48 20.30 1.39
CA ALA A 226 7.10 21.30 2.25
C ALA A 226 6.58 22.71 1.92
N TYR A 227 6.53 23.58 2.90
CA TYR A 227 6.20 24.99 2.75
C TYR A 227 6.80 25.82 3.88
N ALA A 228 7.11 27.09 3.61
CA ALA A 228 7.49 28.07 4.63
C ALA A 228 6.39 29.10 4.82
N GLN A 229 6.30 29.65 6.03
CA GLN A 229 5.42 30.74 6.37
C GLN A 229 6.25 31.95 6.78
N GLN A 230 6.40 32.89 5.89
CA GLN A 230 6.99 34.19 6.16
C GLN A 230 6.08 35.05 7.03
N GLN A 231 6.65 35.93 7.81
CA GLN A 231 5.90 36.85 8.65
C GLN A 231 6.27 38.30 8.33
N SER A 232 5.25 39.12 8.08
CA SER A 232 5.41 40.55 7.74
C SER A 232 5.87 41.46 8.90
N SER A 233 6.15 40.91 10.08
CA SER A 233 6.52 41.64 11.27
C SER A 233 7.75 41.07 11.96
N LYS A 234 8.77 41.87 12.20
CA LYS A 234 9.98 41.51 12.98
C LYS A 234 9.70 40.93 14.39
N ASN A 235 8.46 40.98 14.85
CA ASN A 235 8.07 40.45 16.14
C ASN A 235 7.46 39.04 16.09
N ASN A 236 7.21 38.53 14.89
CA ASN A 236 6.67 37.17 14.66
C ASN A 236 7.80 36.20 14.30
N THR A 237 7.62 34.93 14.62
CA THR A 237 8.58 33.88 14.33
C THR A 237 8.15 33.19 13.02
N GLU A 238 9.05 33.14 12.06
CA GLU A 238 8.91 32.39 10.84
C GLU A 238 9.08 30.90 11.14
N TYR A 239 8.45 30.08 10.32
CA TYR A 239 8.58 28.64 10.39
C TYR A 239 8.45 27.98 9.02
N ALA A 240 9.01 26.81 8.88
CA ALA A 240 8.75 25.92 7.75
C ALA A 240 8.13 24.60 8.24
N VAL A 241 7.39 23.94 7.36
CA VAL A 241 6.87 22.59 7.57
C VAL A 241 7.49 21.69 6.54
N VAL A 242 8.15 20.63 6.98
CA VAL A 242 8.78 19.63 6.09
C VAL A 242 8.18 18.25 6.33
N PHE A 243 8.10 17.46 5.28
CA PHE A 243 7.54 16.13 5.31
C PHE A 243 8.64 15.10 5.02
N SER A 244 8.57 13.93 5.65
CA SER A 244 9.54 12.85 5.41
C SER A 244 9.61 12.39 3.94
N SER A 245 8.55 12.63 3.17
CA SER A 245 8.50 12.35 1.74
C SER A 245 9.08 13.46 0.85
N ASP A 246 9.37 14.63 1.40
CA ASP A 246 9.79 15.84 0.65
C ASP A 246 10.91 16.61 1.36
N LEU A 247 11.89 15.91 1.87
CA LEU A 247 13.07 16.53 2.51
C LEU A 247 13.99 17.23 1.50
N SER A 248 13.86 16.94 0.20
CA SER A 248 14.63 17.59 -0.85
C SER A 248 14.28 19.08 -1.03
N SER A 249 13.07 19.49 -0.66
CA SER A 249 12.64 20.88 -0.70
C SER A 249 13.08 21.71 0.50
N PHE A 250 13.86 21.14 1.45
CA PHE A 250 14.24 21.82 2.67
C PHE A 250 15.00 23.13 2.40
N THR A 251 16.03 23.13 1.57
CA THR A 251 16.86 24.30 1.28
C THR A 251 16.05 25.43 0.65
N HIS A 252 15.12 25.10 -0.24
CA HIS A 252 14.21 26.07 -0.86
C HIS A 252 13.33 26.73 0.20
N GLU A 253 12.62 25.94 1.00
CA GLU A 253 11.72 26.45 2.06
C GLU A 253 12.50 27.18 3.17
N PHE A 254 13.74 26.76 3.43
CA PHE A 254 14.59 27.38 4.41
C PHE A 254 15.01 28.80 3.98
N TYR A 255 15.30 29.03 2.70
CA TYR A 255 15.63 30.37 2.20
C TYR A 255 14.45 31.33 2.28
N HIS A 256 13.20 30.85 2.13
CA HIS A 256 12.02 31.67 2.34
C HIS A 256 11.94 32.27 3.74
N ILE A 257 12.41 31.56 4.77
CA ILE A 257 12.47 32.09 6.15
C ILE A 257 13.34 33.36 6.21
N TYR A 258 14.34 33.47 5.37
CA TYR A 258 15.26 34.61 5.29
C TYR A 258 14.88 35.66 4.25
N GLY A 259 13.70 35.55 3.67
CA GLY A 259 13.10 36.56 2.79
C GLY A 259 13.32 36.34 1.30
N ALA A 260 13.92 35.20 0.88
CA ALA A 260 13.97 34.86 -0.52
C ALA A 260 12.54 34.61 -1.07
N GLU A 261 12.27 35.07 -2.28
CA GLU A 261 10.96 34.94 -2.93
C GLU A 261 11.07 34.00 -4.14
N ASP A 262 9.96 33.33 -4.44
CA ASP A 262 9.82 32.53 -5.65
C ASP A 262 9.82 33.44 -6.90
N PHE A 263 10.76 33.23 -7.82
CA PHE A 263 10.86 34.04 -9.04
C PHE A 263 9.83 33.68 -10.11
N TYR A 264 9.09 32.59 -9.94
CA TYR A 264 8.03 32.21 -10.86
C TYR A 264 6.67 32.89 -10.57
N TYR A 265 6.65 33.83 -9.62
CA TYR A 265 5.46 34.61 -9.31
C TYR A 265 5.80 36.07 -8.96
N PRO A 266 5.17 37.10 -9.56
CA PRO A 266 4.23 37.01 -10.69
C PRO A 266 4.91 36.57 -11.99
N GLU A 267 4.13 36.09 -12.96
CA GLU A 267 4.61 35.49 -14.22
C GLU A 267 5.54 36.40 -15.04
N LEU A 268 5.36 37.73 -14.91
CA LEU A 268 6.28 38.75 -15.49
C LEU A 268 7.70 38.69 -14.87
N VAL A 269 7.82 38.35 -13.61
CA VAL A 269 9.10 38.18 -12.92
C VAL A 269 9.75 36.87 -13.30
N LYS A 270 8.95 35.83 -13.52
CA LYS A 270 9.42 34.54 -13.98
C LYS A 270 10.15 34.61 -15.33
N ASP A 271 9.56 35.28 -16.32
CA ASP A 271 10.19 35.41 -17.65
C ASP A 271 11.55 36.11 -17.59
N LEU A 272 11.72 37.09 -16.68
CA LEU A 272 13.02 37.71 -16.41
C LEU A 272 13.94 36.79 -15.63
N ALA A 273 13.44 36.09 -14.61
CA ALA A 273 14.24 35.15 -13.83
C ALA A 273 14.79 34.01 -14.70
N ASP A 274 13.99 33.49 -15.63
CA ASP A 274 14.43 32.49 -16.59
C ASP A 274 15.60 32.97 -17.47
N ASN A 275 15.69 34.30 -17.73
CA ASN A 275 16.77 34.90 -18.50
C ASN A 275 18.04 35.21 -17.69
N TYR A 276 17.88 35.73 -16.46
CA TYR A 276 18.99 36.21 -15.62
C TYR A 276 19.39 35.25 -14.52
N LEU A 277 18.43 34.45 -13.99
CA LEU A 277 18.57 33.66 -12.78
C LEU A 277 18.07 32.21 -12.99
N SER A 278 18.29 31.65 -14.19
CA SER A 278 17.73 30.33 -14.58
C SER A 278 18.22 29.15 -13.74
N GLU A 279 19.40 29.28 -13.10
CA GLU A 279 19.98 28.24 -12.25
C GLU A 279 19.63 28.43 -10.76
N SER A 280 18.86 29.47 -10.41
CA SER A 280 18.49 29.77 -9.03
C SER A 280 17.61 28.67 -8.42
N VAL A 281 17.87 28.31 -7.17
CA VAL A 281 17.00 27.43 -6.37
C VAL A 281 15.60 28.01 -6.22
N MET A 282 15.44 29.35 -6.20
CA MET A 282 14.17 30.05 -6.11
C MET A 282 13.45 30.14 -7.47
N ASN A 283 14.11 29.79 -8.57
CA ASN A 283 13.55 29.67 -9.91
C ASN A 283 13.70 28.23 -10.45
N SER A 284 13.36 27.23 -9.63
CA SER A 284 13.45 25.80 -9.95
C SER A 284 14.84 25.28 -10.34
N GLY A 285 15.92 26.04 -10.07
CA GLY A 285 17.31 25.62 -10.26
C GLY A 285 17.92 24.93 -9.03
N GLU A 286 19.22 24.69 -9.06
CA GLU A 286 19.94 23.98 -8.00
C GLU A 286 21.00 24.87 -7.29
N LYS A 287 21.12 26.15 -7.65
CA LYS A 287 22.12 27.06 -7.11
C LYS A 287 21.50 28.28 -6.45
N THR A 288 22.16 28.82 -5.44
CA THR A 288 21.83 30.14 -4.91
C THR A 288 22.31 31.19 -5.89
N ASP A 289 21.40 31.99 -6.44
CA ASP A 289 21.69 33.08 -7.36
C ASP A 289 22.17 34.35 -6.63
N PRO A 290 22.77 35.31 -7.35
CA PRO A 290 23.28 36.54 -6.74
C PRO A 290 22.23 37.39 -6.03
N LEU A 291 20.99 37.44 -6.54
CA LEU A 291 19.91 38.19 -5.90
C LEU A 291 19.47 37.53 -4.59
N THR A 292 19.28 36.20 -4.61
CA THR A 292 18.97 35.43 -3.42
C THR A 292 20.09 35.55 -2.38
N ALA A 293 21.37 35.46 -2.79
CA ALA A 293 22.49 35.65 -1.92
C ALA A 293 22.53 37.03 -1.26
N PHE A 294 22.22 38.09 -2.00
CA PHE A 294 22.08 39.43 -1.47
C PHE A 294 20.93 39.56 -0.47
N ILE A 295 19.76 39.03 -0.78
CA ILE A 295 18.57 39.08 0.07
C ILE A 295 18.80 38.37 1.42
N ILE A 296 19.41 37.17 1.42
CA ILE A 296 19.68 36.39 2.64
C ILE A 296 20.95 36.83 3.38
N GLY A 297 21.66 37.87 2.88
CA GLY A 297 22.81 38.49 3.53
C GLY A 297 24.15 37.82 3.23
N TRP A 298 24.26 37.01 2.19
CA TRP A 298 25.53 36.38 1.78
C TRP A 298 26.39 37.26 0.86
N ASP A 299 25.75 38.18 0.14
CA ASP A 299 26.49 39.18 -0.63
C ASP A 299 26.23 40.57 -0.07
N ASP A 300 27.29 41.38 0.06
CA ASP A 300 27.21 42.75 0.53
C ASP A 300 27.09 43.75 -0.63
N GLU A 301 27.40 43.29 -1.84
CA GLU A 301 27.28 44.06 -3.08
C GLU A 301 26.36 43.36 -4.05
N MET A 302 25.51 44.13 -4.71
CA MET A 302 24.58 43.58 -5.70
C MET A 302 25.31 43.34 -7.03
N ASP A 303 25.30 42.09 -7.50
CA ASP A 303 25.84 41.71 -8.79
C ASP A 303 25.19 42.50 -9.93
N PRO A 304 25.94 42.86 -11.01
CA PRO A 304 25.36 43.59 -12.16
C PRO A 304 24.19 42.91 -12.85
N GLU A 305 24.12 41.58 -12.88
CA GLU A 305 22.99 40.83 -13.47
C GLU A 305 21.75 40.91 -12.55
N ALA A 306 21.92 40.74 -11.23
CA ALA A 306 20.88 40.93 -10.24
C ALA A 306 20.38 42.38 -10.23
N LEU A 307 21.26 43.37 -10.38
CA LEU A 307 20.89 44.77 -10.50
C LEU A 307 20.06 45.04 -11.77
N GLU A 308 20.45 44.47 -12.90
CA GLU A 308 19.67 44.63 -14.16
C GLU A 308 18.30 43.94 -14.04
N PHE A 309 18.24 42.75 -13.44
CA PHE A 309 16.98 42.09 -13.12
C PHE A 309 16.06 42.99 -12.28
N LEU A 310 16.57 43.60 -11.23
CA LEU A 310 15.80 44.50 -10.37
C LEU A 310 15.30 45.77 -11.12
N LYS A 311 16.12 46.32 -12.00
CA LYS A 311 15.70 47.49 -12.85
C LYS A 311 14.54 47.12 -13.76
N GLN A 312 14.61 45.95 -14.39
CA GLN A 312 13.56 45.43 -15.26
C GLN A 312 12.29 45.09 -14.48
N THR A 313 12.44 44.39 -13.31
CA THR A 313 11.29 44.07 -12.47
C THR A 313 10.59 45.28 -11.90
N ASN A 314 11.34 46.38 -11.58
CA ASN A 314 10.76 47.62 -11.08
C ASN A 314 9.81 48.26 -12.10
N HIS A 315 10.23 48.33 -13.35
CA HIS A 315 9.41 48.88 -14.43
C HIS A 315 8.17 48.00 -14.69
N LEU A 316 8.36 46.71 -14.86
CA LEU A 316 7.28 45.77 -15.16
C LEU A 316 6.29 45.66 -14.00
N THR A 317 6.78 45.65 -12.75
CA THR A 317 5.93 45.56 -11.56
C THR A 317 5.06 46.84 -11.41
N ARG A 318 5.60 48.02 -11.67
CA ARG A 318 4.80 49.28 -11.65
C ARG A 318 3.73 49.28 -12.70
N ASP A 319 4.03 48.89 -13.93
CA ASP A 319 3.06 48.82 -15.03
C ASP A 319 1.98 47.78 -14.74
N TYR A 320 2.36 46.63 -14.15
CA TYR A 320 1.44 45.61 -13.71
C TYR A 320 0.46 46.15 -12.65
N LEU A 321 0.98 46.74 -11.55
CA LEU A 321 0.14 47.30 -10.48
C LEU A 321 -0.81 48.39 -10.99
N LYS A 322 -0.38 49.23 -11.96
CA LYS A 322 -1.23 50.19 -12.59
C LYS A 322 -2.36 49.51 -13.38
N SER A 323 -2.04 48.48 -14.15
CA SER A 323 -3.02 47.73 -14.92
C SER A 323 -4.03 47.01 -14.06
N GLU A 324 -3.59 46.43 -12.94
CA GLU A 324 -4.45 45.76 -11.94
C GLU A 324 -5.40 46.76 -11.25
N ASN A 325 -4.92 47.96 -10.88
CA ASN A 325 -5.78 49.01 -10.31
C ASN A 325 -6.86 49.49 -11.33
N GLU A 326 -6.53 49.56 -12.63
CA GLU A 326 -7.50 49.86 -13.68
C GLU A 326 -8.53 48.73 -13.83
N LYS A 327 -8.10 47.48 -13.77
CA LYS A 327 -8.98 46.29 -13.80
C LYS A 327 -9.93 46.21 -12.62
N GLN A 328 -9.47 46.58 -11.40
CA GLN A 328 -10.28 46.60 -10.17
C GLN A 328 -11.43 47.65 -10.24
N SER A 329 -11.41 48.57 -11.17
CA SER A 329 -12.51 49.53 -11.36
C SER A 329 -13.71 48.95 -12.13
N VAL A 330 -13.57 47.81 -12.77
CA VAL A 330 -14.61 47.21 -13.64
C VAL A 330 -15.66 46.49 -12.81
N THR A 331 -16.91 46.94 -12.92
CA THR A 331 -18.08 46.23 -12.36
C THR A 331 -19.13 46.09 -13.44
N GLY A 332 -19.63 44.88 -13.67
CA GLY A 332 -20.63 44.56 -14.67
C GLY A 332 -20.31 43.37 -15.54
N ASN A 333 -21.17 43.06 -16.50
CA ASN A 333 -20.96 41.97 -17.45
C ASN A 333 -19.87 42.27 -18.44
N VAL A 334 -18.94 41.36 -18.61
CA VAL A 334 -17.83 41.46 -19.56
C VAL A 334 -17.78 40.22 -20.46
N THR A 335 -17.20 40.44 -21.65
CA THR A 335 -16.86 39.37 -22.59
C THR A 335 -15.37 39.45 -22.87
N SER A 336 -14.64 38.33 -22.70
CA SER A 336 -13.20 38.26 -22.99
C SER A 336 -12.35 39.23 -22.14
N PHE A 337 -12.65 39.32 -20.82
CA PHE A 337 -11.88 40.16 -19.91
C PHE A 337 -10.61 39.41 -19.49
N GLN A 338 -9.44 40.05 -19.69
CA GLN A 338 -8.15 39.46 -19.35
C GLN A 338 -7.89 39.57 -17.84
N LEU A 339 -7.95 38.46 -17.17
CA LEU A 339 -7.41 38.28 -15.83
C LEU A 339 -5.95 37.82 -15.92
N ARG A 340 -5.21 37.94 -14.82
CA ARG A 340 -3.83 37.47 -14.74
C ARG A 340 -3.69 35.98 -15.08
N TYR A 341 -4.63 35.17 -14.64
CA TYR A 341 -4.63 33.72 -14.73
C TYR A 341 -5.54 33.15 -15.82
N GLY A 342 -6.11 34.02 -16.70
CA GLY A 342 -6.95 33.55 -17.80
C GLY A 342 -7.87 34.59 -18.37
N VAL A 343 -8.77 34.17 -19.24
CA VAL A 343 -9.79 35.02 -19.91
C VAL A 343 -11.16 34.72 -19.33
N TYR A 344 -11.82 35.74 -18.80
CA TYR A 344 -13.12 35.63 -18.15
C TYR A 344 -14.26 36.21 -19.00
N THR A 345 -15.38 35.54 -18.96
CA THR A 345 -16.65 36.02 -19.53
C THR A 345 -17.75 35.85 -18.48
N GLY A 346 -18.38 36.92 -18.06
CA GLY A 346 -19.40 36.89 -17.00
C GLY A 346 -19.52 38.24 -16.29
N TYR A 347 -20.06 38.24 -15.10
CA TYR A 347 -20.15 39.41 -14.25
C TYR A 347 -18.90 39.61 -13.40
N LEU A 348 -18.40 40.83 -13.32
CA LEU A 348 -17.32 41.23 -12.43
C LEU A 348 -17.86 42.15 -11.34
N GLU A 349 -17.42 41.92 -10.11
CA GLU A 349 -17.52 42.90 -9.04
C GLU A 349 -16.12 43.45 -8.74
N ARG A 350 -15.89 44.71 -9.03
CA ARG A 350 -14.57 45.36 -8.87
C ARG A 350 -13.40 44.59 -9.49
N GLY A 351 -13.56 44.17 -10.74
CA GLY A 351 -12.53 43.43 -11.47
C GLY A 351 -12.42 41.95 -11.14
N THR A 352 -13.22 41.48 -10.18
CA THR A 352 -13.19 40.11 -9.68
C THR A 352 -14.40 39.34 -10.21
N PRO A 353 -14.25 38.11 -10.72
CA PRO A 353 -15.36 37.24 -11.10
C PRO A 353 -16.37 37.06 -9.97
N ASP A 354 -17.66 37.31 -10.25
CA ASP A 354 -18.76 37.16 -9.31
C ASP A 354 -20.01 36.68 -10.05
N GLY A 355 -20.87 35.87 -9.41
CA GLY A 355 -22.03 35.27 -10.06
C GLY A 355 -21.65 34.29 -11.18
N TYR A 356 -22.56 34.08 -12.14
CA TYR A 356 -22.34 33.07 -13.20
C TYR A 356 -21.42 33.56 -14.31
N GLY A 357 -20.40 32.75 -14.65
CA GLY A 357 -19.43 33.09 -15.69
C GLY A 357 -18.67 31.88 -16.23
N GLU A 358 -17.70 32.20 -17.09
CA GLU A 358 -16.79 31.23 -17.69
C GLU A 358 -15.37 31.79 -17.67
N LEU A 359 -14.44 30.99 -17.13
CA LEU A 359 -13.02 31.29 -17.07
C LEU A 359 -12.25 30.22 -17.85
N ILE A 360 -11.45 30.68 -18.79
CA ILE A 360 -10.46 29.89 -19.50
C ILE A 360 -9.10 30.27 -18.93
N TYR A 361 -8.49 29.38 -18.18
CA TYR A 361 -7.18 29.58 -17.56
C TYR A 361 -6.06 29.58 -18.59
N THR A 362 -4.96 30.25 -18.32
CA THR A 362 -3.77 30.29 -19.20
C THR A 362 -3.19 28.88 -19.45
N ALA A 363 -3.30 27.99 -18.50
CA ALA A 363 -2.91 26.58 -18.63
C ALA A 363 -3.81 25.76 -19.57
N GLY A 364 -4.95 26.33 -20.04
CA GLY A 364 -5.91 25.66 -20.92
C GLY A 364 -7.09 25.01 -20.21
N ASP A 365 -7.09 24.97 -18.89
CA ASP A 365 -8.24 24.54 -18.11
C ASP A 365 -9.43 25.48 -18.28
N ARG A 366 -10.64 25.01 -18.00
CA ARG A 366 -11.86 25.81 -18.16
C ARG A 366 -12.81 25.55 -17.00
N TYR A 367 -13.26 26.63 -16.37
CA TYR A 367 -14.37 26.59 -15.42
C TYR A 367 -15.58 27.36 -15.98
N LYS A 368 -16.76 26.77 -15.82
CA LYS A 368 -18.03 27.40 -16.16
C LYS A 368 -19.04 27.15 -15.06
N GLY A 369 -19.47 28.20 -14.39
CA GLY A 369 -20.34 28.08 -13.21
C GLY A 369 -20.42 29.37 -12.43
N ASP A 370 -20.84 29.25 -11.18
CA ASP A 370 -20.96 30.36 -10.25
C ASP A 370 -19.59 30.72 -9.68
N PHE A 371 -19.35 31.99 -9.43
CA PHE A 371 -18.16 32.55 -8.79
C PHE A 371 -18.58 33.39 -7.58
N ASP A 372 -17.73 33.39 -6.57
CA ASP A 372 -17.78 34.33 -5.45
C ASP A 372 -16.36 34.78 -5.12
N GLY A 373 -16.13 36.10 -5.12
CA GLY A 373 -14.83 36.70 -4.84
C GLY A 373 -13.68 36.17 -5.72
N GLY A 374 -13.96 35.83 -7.00
CA GLY A 374 -13.00 35.34 -7.95
C GLY A 374 -12.81 33.83 -7.96
N ASN A 375 -13.37 33.13 -7.01
CA ASN A 375 -13.25 31.67 -6.88
C ASN A 375 -14.48 30.95 -7.42
N PRO A 376 -14.32 29.75 -8.01
CA PRO A 376 -15.42 28.82 -8.22
C PRO A 376 -16.25 28.63 -6.95
N HIS A 377 -17.56 28.89 -7.05
CA HIS A 377 -18.51 28.76 -5.93
C HIS A 377 -19.84 28.21 -6.46
N GLY A 378 -20.75 27.76 -5.58
CA GLY A 378 -22.07 27.29 -6.03
C GLY A 378 -22.01 26.10 -6.96
N LYS A 379 -22.66 26.17 -8.11
CA LYS A 379 -22.69 25.11 -9.13
C LYS A 379 -21.75 25.43 -10.28
N GLY A 380 -20.93 24.44 -10.69
CA GLY A 380 -20.06 24.68 -11.83
C GLY A 380 -19.40 23.42 -12.38
N LYS A 381 -18.99 23.56 -13.65
CA LYS A 381 -18.24 22.53 -14.36
C LYS A 381 -16.81 23.00 -14.61
N TYR A 382 -15.86 22.21 -14.12
CA TYR A 382 -14.43 22.36 -14.43
C TYR A 382 -14.03 21.32 -15.48
N THR A 383 -13.23 21.71 -16.43
CA THR A 383 -12.66 20.84 -17.46
C THR A 383 -11.16 21.08 -17.47
N TRP A 384 -10.39 20.07 -17.11
CA TRP A 384 -8.94 20.11 -17.16
C TRP A 384 -8.42 19.88 -18.58
N VAL A 385 -7.24 20.38 -18.88
CA VAL A 385 -6.59 20.21 -20.18
C VAL A 385 -6.31 18.75 -20.53
N ASN A 386 -6.12 17.90 -19.51
CA ASN A 386 -5.94 16.45 -19.68
C ASN A 386 -7.24 15.72 -20.10
N GLY A 387 -8.37 16.41 -20.11
CA GLY A 387 -9.69 15.87 -20.46
C GLY A 387 -10.54 15.41 -19.27
N ASP A 388 -10.03 15.49 -18.05
CA ASP A 388 -10.85 15.26 -16.85
C ASP A 388 -11.95 16.30 -16.75
N THR A 389 -13.04 15.98 -16.08
CA THR A 389 -14.11 16.96 -15.79
C THR A 389 -14.66 16.76 -14.38
N TYR A 390 -15.02 17.88 -13.75
CA TYR A 390 -15.86 17.87 -12.55
C TYR A 390 -17.10 18.72 -12.77
N ASP A 391 -18.26 18.23 -12.42
CA ASP A 391 -19.55 18.90 -12.52
C ASP A 391 -20.27 18.73 -11.17
N GLY A 392 -20.41 19.81 -10.42
CA GLY A 392 -20.94 19.72 -9.06
C GLY A 392 -20.86 21.00 -8.25
N ASP A 393 -20.88 20.83 -6.95
CA ASP A 393 -20.87 21.91 -5.95
C ASP A 393 -19.43 22.37 -5.67
N TRP A 394 -19.27 23.67 -5.49
CA TRP A 394 -18.02 24.36 -5.21
C TRP A 394 -18.16 25.31 -4.03
N VAL A 395 -17.14 25.40 -3.20
CA VAL A 395 -17.00 26.42 -2.14
C VAL A 395 -15.54 26.87 -2.16
N ASP A 396 -15.34 28.19 -2.36
CA ASP A 396 -14.02 28.84 -2.35
C ASP A 396 -12.97 28.11 -3.21
N GLY A 397 -13.34 27.78 -4.45
CA GLY A 397 -12.47 27.09 -5.40
C GLY A 397 -12.29 25.59 -5.14
N LYS A 398 -12.93 25.03 -4.11
CA LYS A 398 -12.80 23.61 -3.73
C LYS A 398 -14.10 22.85 -4.04
N ARG A 399 -13.97 21.64 -4.58
CA ARG A 399 -15.10 20.73 -4.79
C ARG A 399 -15.68 20.36 -3.45
N THR A 400 -16.95 20.69 -3.19
CA THR A 400 -17.63 20.47 -1.91
C THR A 400 -19.09 20.18 -2.19
N GLY A 401 -19.74 19.27 -1.42
CA GLY A 401 -21.12 18.89 -1.67
C GLY A 401 -21.25 17.72 -2.61
N ASN A 402 -22.19 17.75 -3.55
CA ASN A 402 -22.40 16.66 -4.50
C ASN A 402 -21.78 16.99 -5.85
N GLY A 403 -21.09 16.00 -6.42
CA GLY A 403 -20.48 16.21 -7.74
C GLY A 403 -20.18 14.92 -8.48
N THR A 404 -19.95 15.11 -9.78
CA THR A 404 -19.53 14.07 -10.71
C THR A 404 -18.12 14.41 -11.20
N TYR A 405 -17.17 13.55 -10.92
CA TYR A 405 -15.84 13.59 -11.53
C TYR A 405 -15.75 12.53 -12.62
N THR A 406 -15.31 12.92 -13.80
CA THR A 406 -15.07 11.99 -14.90
C THR A 406 -13.62 12.14 -15.33
N TRP A 407 -12.84 11.08 -15.20
CA TRP A 407 -11.46 11.03 -15.66
C TRP A 407 -11.38 10.83 -17.17
N ALA A 408 -10.33 11.31 -17.78
CA ALA A 408 -10.07 11.15 -19.22
C ALA A 408 -9.94 9.66 -19.64
N ASN A 409 -9.55 8.79 -18.71
CA ASN A 409 -9.50 7.34 -18.93
C ASN A 409 -10.88 6.65 -18.96
N GLY A 410 -11.97 7.40 -18.71
CA GLY A 410 -13.34 6.90 -18.71
C GLY A 410 -13.88 6.50 -17.34
N ASN A 411 -13.08 6.52 -16.28
CA ASN A 411 -13.59 6.34 -14.93
C ASN A 411 -14.56 7.49 -14.58
N ARG A 412 -15.54 7.22 -13.69
CA ARG A 412 -16.53 8.23 -13.31
C ARG A 412 -16.96 8.03 -11.86
N PHE A 413 -16.77 9.06 -11.05
CA PHE A 413 -17.26 9.10 -9.66
C PHE A 413 -18.48 10.04 -9.55
N VAL A 414 -19.49 9.60 -8.83
CA VAL A 414 -20.66 10.39 -8.44
C VAL A 414 -20.83 10.26 -6.94
N GLY A 415 -20.75 11.33 -6.19
CA GLY A 415 -20.85 11.25 -4.74
C GLY A 415 -20.59 12.58 -4.06
N LYS A 416 -20.31 12.49 -2.76
CA LYS A 416 -20.05 13.64 -1.90
C LYS A 416 -18.56 13.98 -1.89
N TRP A 417 -18.30 15.28 -1.76
CA TRP A 417 -16.98 15.88 -1.69
C TRP A 417 -16.90 16.84 -0.51
N ILE A 418 -15.75 16.90 0.14
CA ILE A 418 -15.39 17.93 1.12
C ILE A 418 -13.96 18.37 0.79
N ASN A 419 -13.78 19.66 0.48
CA ASN A 419 -12.47 20.26 0.17
C ASN A 419 -11.66 19.47 -0.87
N GLY A 420 -12.33 19.03 -1.97
CA GLY A 420 -11.66 18.27 -3.02
C GLY A 420 -11.56 16.75 -2.79
N ILE A 421 -11.90 16.24 -1.60
CA ILE A 421 -11.76 14.84 -1.16
C ILE A 421 -13.11 14.13 -1.23
N ARG A 422 -13.15 12.90 -1.78
CA ARG A 422 -14.36 12.06 -1.81
C ARG A 422 -14.68 11.55 -0.42
N THR A 423 -15.94 11.70 -0.01
CA THR A 423 -16.40 11.28 1.31
C THR A 423 -17.87 10.84 1.30
N GLY A 424 -18.33 10.17 2.38
CA GLY A 424 -19.70 9.72 2.50
C GLY A 424 -20.10 8.71 1.42
N GLU A 425 -21.35 8.72 0.98
CA GLU A 425 -21.83 7.80 -0.04
C GLU A 425 -21.41 8.25 -1.45
N GLY A 426 -20.89 7.29 -2.25
CA GLY A 426 -20.50 7.55 -3.63
C GLY A 426 -20.49 6.29 -4.50
N THR A 427 -20.53 6.52 -5.81
CA THR A 427 -20.43 5.47 -6.83
C THR A 427 -19.27 5.78 -7.76
N LEU A 428 -18.31 4.86 -7.84
CA LEU A 428 -17.24 4.89 -8.82
C LEU A 428 -17.50 3.82 -9.89
N THR A 429 -17.60 4.24 -11.11
CA THR A 429 -17.67 3.38 -12.29
C THR A 429 -16.32 3.42 -12.98
N PHE A 430 -15.69 2.29 -13.14
CA PHE A 430 -14.43 2.13 -13.85
C PHE A 430 -14.65 2.01 -15.36
N ALA A 431 -13.64 2.32 -16.15
CA ALA A 431 -13.68 2.23 -17.60
C ALA A 431 -13.89 0.80 -18.12
N ASP A 432 -13.50 -0.21 -17.35
CA ASP A 432 -13.72 -1.63 -17.64
C ASP A 432 -15.17 -2.10 -17.37
N GLY A 433 -16.02 -1.23 -16.83
CA GLY A 433 -17.39 -1.52 -16.44
C GLY A 433 -17.56 -1.98 -14.99
N SER A 434 -16.48 -2.13 -14.24
CA SER A 434 -16.57 -2.41 -12.79
C SER A 434 -17.21 -1.23 -12.05
N VAL A 435 -17.92 -1.50 -10.94
CA VAL A 435 -18.62 -0.46 -10.18
C VAL A 435 -18.41 -0.68 -8.69
N TYR A 436 -17.91 0.35 -8.01
CA TYR A 436 -17.99 0.44 -6.55
C TYR A 436 -19.14 1.37 -6.15
N LYS A 437 -19.97 0.93 -5.23
CA LYS A 437 -21.01 1.73 -4.60
C LYS A 437 -20.96 1.54 -3.10
N GLY A 438 -20.69 2.60 -2.35
CA GLY A 438 -20.54 2.50 -0.90
C GLY A 438 -20.03 3.77 -0.27
N ASN A 439 -19.52 3.63 0.95
CA ASN A 439 -19.00 4.73 1.73
C ASN A 439 -17.53 5.00 1.38
N TRP A 440 -17.18 6.28 1.45
CA TRP A 440 -15.86 6.84 1.19
C TRP A 440 -15.39 7.65 2.38
N GLU A 441 -14.13 7.59 2.65
CA GLU A 441 -13.43 8.43 3.63
C GLU A 441 -12.01 8.68 3.12
N ASN A 442 -11.60 9.97 3.06
CA ASN A 442 -10.27 10.36 2.58
C ASN A 442 -9.88 9.71 1.24
N ASP A 443 -10.78 9.84 0.23
CA ASP A 443 -10.60 9.28 -1.13
C ASP A 443 -10.52 7.75 -1.21
N THR A 444 -10.71 7.01 -0.13
CA THR A 444 -10.67 5.55 -0.08
C THR A 444 -12.01 4.92 0.28
N TYR A 445 -12.21 3.64 -0.07
CA TYR A 445 -13.38 2.87 0.36
C TYR A 445 -13.30 2.64 1.86
N ASN A 446 -14.32 3.07 2.60
CA ASN A 446 -14.36 2.90 4.05
C ASN A 446 -15.82 2.70 4.52
N GLY A 447 -16.06 1.73 5.41
CA GLY A 447 -17.41 1.37 5.83
C GLY A 447 -18.10 0.38 4.89
N LYS A 448 -19.42 0.46 4.73
CA LYS A 448 -20.20 -0.47 3.90
C LYS A 448 -20.08 -0.13 2.42
N GLY A 449 -19.85 -1.17 1.60
CA GLY A 449 -19.78 -1.00 0.16
C GLY A 449 -19.99 -2.28 -0.63
N LYS A 450 -20.29 -2.09 -1.91
CA LYS A 450 -20.41 -3.15 -2.91
C LYS A 450 -19.51 -2.83 -4.11
N MET A 451 -18.57 -3.73 -4.38
CA MET A 451 -17.78 -3.75 -5.61
C MET A 451 -18.37 -4.83 -6.52
N THR A 452 -18.67 -4.46 -7.75
CA THR A 452 -19.06 -5.39 -8.83
C THR A 452 -18.01 -5.27 -9.91
N TRP A 453 -17.35 -6.37 -10.25
CA TRP A 453 -16.35 -6.40 -11.31
C TRP A 453 -16.96 -6.66 -12.67
N ALA A 454 -16.23 -6.36 -13.73
CA ALA A 454 -16.66 -6.51 -15.12
C ALA A 454 -17.00 -7.98 -15.49
N ASP A 455 -16.41 -8.96 -14.81
CA ASP A 455 -16.69 -10.38 -14.98
C ASP A 455 -18.01 -10.83 -14.32
N GLY A 456 -18.72 -9.91 -13.65
CA GLY A 456 -19.98 -10.16 -12.95
C GLY A 456 -19.79 -10.68 -11.52
N SER A 457 -18.57 -10.93 -11.06
CA SER A 457 -18.32 -11.20 -9.65
C SER A 457 -18.60 -9.94 -8.80
N TYR A 458 -18.91 -10.10 -7.53
CA TYR A 458 -19.08 -8.96 -6.65
C TYR A 458 -18.75 -9.29 -5.20
N TYR A 459 -18.31 -8.27 -4.48
CA TYR A 459 -18.19 -8.26 -3.02
C TYR A 459 -19.17 -7.26 -2.43
N GLU A 460 -19.82 -7.64 -1.33
CA GLU A 460 -20.68 -6.76 -0.56
C GLU A 460 -20.38 -6.94 0.94
N GLY A 461 -19.91 -5.89 1.60
CA GLY A 461 -19.45 -5.99 2.98
C GLY A 461 -18.77 -4.74 3.49
N ASP A 462 -17.95 -4.93 4.54
CA ASP A 462 -17.18 -3.88 5.15
C ASP A 462 -15.87 -3.63 4.40
N TYR A 463 -15.49 -2.38 4.31
CA TYR A 463 -14.21 -1.88 3.80
C TYR A 463 -13.51 -1.04 4.86
N LYS A 464 -12.20 -1.09 4.89
CA LYS A 464 -11.35 -0.19 5.65
C LYS A 464 -10.10 0.11 4.84
N ASP A 465 -9.80 1.41 4.68
CA ASP A 465 -8.62 1.90 3.95
C ASP A 465 -8.47 1.26 2.55
N GLY A 466 -9.62 1.10 1.85
CA GLY A 466 -9.67 0.52 0.50
C GLY A 466 -9.75 -1.00 0.44
N GLU A 467 -9.49 -1.71 1.53
CA GLU A 467 -9.45 -3.17 1.58
C GLU A 467 -10.72 -3.77 2.19
N ARG A 468 -11.08 -4.99 1.73
CA ARG A 468 -12.19 -5.75 2.34
C ARG A 468 -11.82 -6.09 3.78
N GLN A 469 -12.71 -5.76 4.71
CA GLN A 469 -12.46 -5.92 6.14
C GLN A 469 -13.75 -6.35 6.84
N GLY A 470 -13.68 -6.95 8.04
CA GLY A 470 -14.86 -7.29 8.83
C GLY A 470 -15.73 -8.33 8.18
N LYS A 471 -17.04 -8.10 8.08
CA LYS A 471 -18.01 -9.06 7.53
C LYS A 471 -18.37 -8.73 6.08
N GLY A 472 -18.38 -9.76 5.22
CA GLY A 472 -18.78 -9.57 3.82
C GLY A 472 -19.08 -10.86 3.08
N SER A 473 -19.73 -10.71 1.93
CA SER A 473 -20.01 -11.79 0.99
C SER A 473 -19.30 -11.52 -0.34
N TYR A 474 -18.62 -12.53 -0.87
CA TYR A 474 -18.03 -12.50 -2.20
C TYR A 474 -18.73 -13.53 -3.08
N HIS A 475 -19.29 -13.08 -4.18
CA HIS A 475 -19.90 -13.90 -5.21
C HIS A 475 -18.97 -13.94 -6.42
N TYR A 476 -18.41 -15.10 -6.69
CA TYR A 476 -17.48 -15.32 -7.79
C TYR A 476 -18.23 -15.48 -9.12
N ALA A 477 -17.62 -15.08 -10.23
CA ALA A 477 -18.20 -15.24 -11.57
C ALA A 477 -18.50 -16.69 -11.94
N ASN A 478 -17.79 -17.66 -11.35
CA ASN A 478 -18.03 -19.10 -11.54
C ASN A 478 -19.19 -19.65 -10.68
N GLY A 479 -19.90 -18.80 -9.93
CA GLY A 479 -21.01 -19.17 -9.08
C GLY A 479 -20.65 -19.65 -7.67
N ASN A 480 -19.38 -19.66 -7.29
CA ASN A 480 -18.98 -19.86 -5.89
C ASN A 480 -19.41 -18.66 -5.04
N VAL A 481 -19.63 -18.88 -3.75
CA VAL A 481 -19.97 -17.81 -2.81
C VAL A 481 -19.20 -17.99 -1.52
N TYR A 482 -18.59 -16.92 -1.02
CA TYR A 482 -18.05 -16.87 0.33
C TYR A 482 -18.83 -15.85 1.16
N VAL A 483 -19.18 -16.21 2.37
CA VAL A 483 -19.79 -15.32 3.36
C VAL A 483 -19.03 -15.49 4.68
N GLY A 484 -18.42 -14.45 5.19
CA GLY A 484 -17.62 -14.59 6.41
C GLY A 484 -16.74 -13.37 6.73
N ASP A 485 -15.71 -13.64 7.49
CA ASP A 485 -14.76 -12.65 7.96
C ASP A 485 -13.67 -12.35 6.92
N TRP A 486 -13.26 -11.09 6.87
CA TRP A 486 -12.24 -10.56 5.96
C TRP A 486 -11.21 -9.75 6.74
N VAL A 487 -9.96 -9.90 6.43
CA VAL A 487 -8.84 -9.11 6.95
C VAL A 487 -7.90 -8.77 5.79
N MET A 488 -7.65 -7.48 5.55
CA MET A 488 -6.73 -7.00 4.50
C MET A 488 -6.99 -7.66 3.13
N GLY A 489 -8.28 -7.70 2.71
CA GLY A 489 -8.66 -8.26 1.42
C GLY A 489 -8.73 -9.78 1.34
N GLU A 490 -8.29 -10.52 2.37
CA GLU A 490 -8.29 -11.99 2.41
C GLU A 490 -9.37 -12.57 3.31
N ARG A 491 -9.87 -13.77 2.97
CA ARG A 491 -10.80 -14.53 3.83
C ARG A 491 -10.04 -14.96 5.07
N ASN A 492 -10.45 -14.48 6.24
CA ASN A 492 -9.75 -14.74 7.49
C ASN A 492 -10.76 -14.73 8.66
N GLY A 493 -10.73 -15.72 9.54
CA GLY A 493 -11.74 -15.90 10.60
C GLY A 493 -12.80 -16.92 10.23
N GLN A 494 -14.04 -16.73 10.66
CA GLN A 494 -15.14 -17.67 10.43
C GLN A 494 -15.88 -17.36 9.12
N GLY A 495 -16.23 -18.42 8.38
CA GLY A 495 -16.97 -18.23 7.15
C GLY A 495 -17.60 -19.49 6.59
N THR A 496 -18.45 -19.25 5.59
CA THR A 496 -19.08 -20.29 4.76
C THR A 496 -18.64 -20.11 3.32
N PHE A 497 -18.06 -21.14 2.72
CA PHE A 497 -17.75 -21.18 1.31
C PHE A 497 -18.64 -22.19 0.60
N THR A 498 -19.47 -21.70 -0.32
CA THR A 498 -20.36 -22.51 -1.13
C THR A 498 -19.83 -22.58 -2.55
N TYR A 499 -19.50 -23.76 -2.99
CA TYR A 499 -19.13 -24.03 -4.38
C TYR A 499 -20.37 -24.05 -5.28
N ALA A 500 -20.21 -23.66 -6.54
CA ALA A 500 -21.28 -23.67 -7.53
C ALA A 500 -21.90 -25.09 -7.72
N GLY A 501 -21.10 -26.15 -7.50
CA GLY A 501 -21.53 -27.55 -7.53
C GLY A 501 -22.31 -28.01 -6.29
N GLY A 502 -22.64 -27.11 -5.35
CA GLY A 502 -23.43 -27.42 -4.16
C GLY A 502 -22.63 -27.92 -2.95
N THR A 503 -21.32 -28.08 -3.05
CA THR A 503 -20.46 -28.38 -1.91
C THR A 503 -20.36 -27.13 -1.01
N VAL A 504 -20.44 -27.34 0.31
CA VAL A 504 -20.41 -26.23 1.30
C VAL A 504 -19.36 -26.52 2.36
N TYR A 505 -18.48 -25.57 2.61
CA TYR A 505 -17.59 -25.55 3.75
C TYR A 505 -18.05 -24.49 4.77
N VAL A 506 -18.09 -24.87 6.04
CA VAL A 506 -18.33 -23.98 7.17
C VAL A 506 -17.21 -24.16 8.17
N GLY A 507 -16.45 -23.10 8.48
CA GLY A 507 -15.32 -23.21 9.42
C GLY A 507 -14.41 -21.99 9.39
N SER A 508 -13.19 -22.19 9.90
CA SER A 508 -12.18 -21.16 10.02
C SER A 508 -11.35 -21.04 8.73
N PHE A 509 -10.95 -19.82 8.45
CA PHE A 509 -10.06 -19.45 7.34
C PHE A 509 -8.84 -18.67 7.86
N VAL A 510 -7.71 -18.90 7.27
CA VAL A 510 -6.50 -18.07 7.39
C VAL A 510 -5.90 -17.92 5.99
N ASP A 511 -5.71 -16.67 5.56
CA ASP A 511 -5.18 -16.31 4.22
C ASP A 511 -5.87 -17.09 3.09
N GLY A 512 -7.21 -17.15 3.17
CA GLY A 512 -8.05 -17.81 2.18
C GLY A 512 -8.11 -19.34 2.26
N LYS A 513 -7.36 -20.01 3.15
CA LYS A 513 -7.30 -21.47 3.31
C LYS A 513 -8.14 -21.95 4.47
N PHE A 514 -8.70 -23.17 4.36
CA PHE A 514 -9.38 -23.83 5.48
C PHE A 514 -8.38 -24.22 6.56
N VAL A 515 -8.68 -23.87 7.81
CA VAL A 515 -7.85 -24.21 8.98
C VAL A 515 -8.69 -24.54 10.21
N GLY A 516 -8.09 -25.23 11.19
CA GLY A 516 -8.78 -25.52 12.45
C GLY A 516 -10.04 -26.36 12.27
N LYS A 517 -11.05 -26.15 13.08
CA LYS A 517 -12.30 -26.91 12.99
C LYS A 517 -13.18 -26.41 11.85
N GLY A 518 -13.68 -27.37 11.05
CA GLY A 518 -14.58 -27.06 9.94
C GLY A 518 -15.42 -28.26 9.53
N LYS A 519 -16.50 -27.96 8.79
CA LYS A 519 -17.40 -28.95 8.18
C LYS A 519 -17.49 -28.72 6.68
N MET A 520 -17.14 -29.74 5.90
CA MET A 520 -17.36 -29.79 4.46
C MET A 520 -18.55 -30.72 4.19
N THR A 521 -19.54 -30.27 3.48
CA THR A 521 -20.69 -31.08 3.01
C THR A 521 -20.67 -31.09 1.48
N TRP A 522 -20.59 -32.27 0.89
CA TRP A 522 -20.61 -32.43 -0.56
C TRP A 522 -22.04 -32.55 -1.10
N SER A 523 -22.20 -32.30 -2.39
CA SER A 523 -23.51 -32.34 -3.08
C SER A 523 -24.20 -33.71 -3.06
N ASP A 524 -23.42 -34.80 -2.83
CA ASP A 524 -23.96 -36.16 -2.70
C ASP A 524 -24.48 -36.45 -1.29
N GLY A 525 -24.42 -35.48 -0.37
CA GLY A 525 -24.83 -35.57 1.03
C GLY A 525 -23.77 -36.15 1.96
N SER A 526 -22.62 -36.57 1.46
CA SER A 526 -21.50 -36.92 2.32
C SER A 526 -20.94 -35.66 3.02
N TYR A 527 -20.32 -35.84 4.17
CA TYR A 527 -19.71 -34.73 4.86
C TYR A 527 -18.50 -35.14 5.69
N TYR A 528 -17.57 -34.19 5.85
CA TYR A 528 -16.46 -34.28 6.80
C TYR A 528 -16.61 -33.20 7.86
N GLU A 529 -16.40 -33.56 9.12
CA GLU A 529 -16.37 -32.63 10.24
C GLU A 529 -15.12 -32.92 11.09
N GLY A 530 -14.19 -31.97 11.16
CA GLY A 530 -12.91 -32.22 11.82
C GLY A 530 -11.93 -31.08 11.65
N ASP A 531 -10.66 -31.40 11.87
CA ASP A 531 -9.56 -30.45 11.72
C ASP A 531 -9.14 -30.30 10.27
N TYR A 532 -8.77 -29.06 9.91
CA TYR A 532 -8.19 -28.68 8.63
C TYR A 532 -6.84 -27.99 8.84
N LYS A 533 -5.93 -28.20 7.91
CA LYS A 533 -4.65 -27.52 7.83
C LYS A 533 -4.33 -27.21 6.38
N ASP A 534 -4.03 -25.93 6.08
CA ASP A 534 -3.66 -25.46 4.73
C ASP A 534 -4.64 -25.84 3.62
N GLY A 535 -5.91 -26.07 3.95
CA GLY A 535 -6.98 -26.45 3.01
C GLY A 535 -7.36 -27.94 3.06
N ASP A 536 -6.51 -28.81 3.61
CA ASP A 536 -6.69 -30.26 3.65
C ASP A 536 -7.26 -30.76 4.98
N ARG A 537 -8.01 -31.87 4.96
CA ARG A 537 -8.40 -32.59 6.18
C ARG A 537 -7.16 -33.02 6.92
N HIS A 538 -7.11 -32.72 8.22
CA HIS A 538 -5.94 -32.99 9.05
C HIS A 538 -6.37 -33.33 10.50
N GLY A 539 -5.47 -33.84 11.32
CA GLY A 539 -5.77 -34.11 12.73
C GLY A 539 -6.92 -35.08 12.97
N LYS A 540 -7.87 -34.74 13.80
CA LYS A 540 -9.01 -35.60 14.12
C LYS A 540 -10.25 -35.19 13.32
N GLY A 541 -10.96 -36.17 12.74
CA GLY A 541 -12.18 -35.87 12.00
C GLY A 541 -13.09 -37.08 11.77
N THR A 542 -14.33 -36.77 11.49
CA THR A 542 -15.39 -37.72 11.13
C THR A 542 -15.77 -37.49 9.67
N TYR A 543 -15.71 -38.51 8.86
CA TYR A 543 -16.24 -38.50 7.49
C TYR A 543 -17.47 -39.43 7.44
N THR A 544 -18.61 -38.87 7.07
CA THR A 544 -19.82 -39.62 6.80
C THR A 544 -20.02 -39.69 5.29
N PHE A 545 -20.04 -40.86 4.75
CA PHE A 545 -20.25 -41.14 3.34
C PHE A 545 -21.70 -41.00 2.94
N ALA A 546 -21.99 -40.79 1.66
CA ALA A 546 -23.34 -40.67 1.15
C ALA A 546 -24.22 -41.92 1.40
N ASP A 547 -23.60 -43.11 1.48
CA ASP A 547 -24.28 -44.36 1.83
C ASP A 547 -24.53 -44.55 3.33
N GLY A 548 -24.16 -43.57 4.16
CA GLY A 548 -24.28 -43.61 5.61
C GLY A 548 -23.12 -44.33 6.33
N SER A 549 -22.12 -44.81 5.61
CA SER A 549 -20.87 -45.32 6.23
C SER A 549 -20.12 -44.19 6.96
N VAL A 550 -19.43 -44.49 8.03
CA VAL A 550 -18.75 -43.47 8.86
C VAL A 550 -17.32 -43.87 9.13
N TYR A 551 -16.39 -42.96 8.91
CA TYR A 551 -15.02 -43.02 9.43
C TYR A 551 -14.82 -41.99 10.52
N VAL A 552 -14.20 -42.39 11.62
CA VAL A 552 -13.79 -41.49 12.72
C VAL A 552 -12.32 -41.80 13.04
N GLY A 553 -11.44 -40.83 12.88
CA GLY A 553 -10.01 -41.10 13.11
C GLY A 553 -9.10 -39.94 12.73
N ASP A 554 -7.82 -40.33 12.56
CA ASP A 554 -6.74 -39.41 12.19
C ASP A 554 -6.69 -39.18 10.69
N TRP A 555 -6.32 -37.94 10.32
CA TRP A 555 -6.18 -37.47 8.95
C TRP A 555 -4.85 -36.75 8.78
N VAL A 556 -4.18 -36.94 7.67
CA VAL A 556 -2.97 -36.21 7.27
C VAL A 556 -3.07 -35.86 5.79
N ASN A 557 -3.05 -34.58 5.45
CA ASN A 557 -3.08 -34.06 4.07
C ASN A 557 -4.19 -34.67 3.20
N GLY A 558 -5.39 -34.83 3.78
CA GLY A 558 -6.56 -35.35 3.09
C GLY A 558 -6.78 -36.87 3.19
N ASP A 559 -5.78 -37.67 3.60
CA ASP A 559 -5.84 -39.12 3.69
C ASP A 559 -6.12 -39.60 5.14
N ARG A 560 -6.80 -40.74 5.28
CA ARG A 560 -6.93 -41.44 6.57
C ARG A 560 -5.57 -41.99 6.95
N GLU A 561 -5.11 -41.65 8.13
CA GLU A 561 -3.77 -41.98 8.64
C GLU A 561 -3.87 -42.31 10.14
N GLY A 562 -2.87 -42.95 10.74
CA GLY A 562 -2.85 -43.17 12.17
C GLY A 562 -3.95 -44.12 12.66
N MET A 563 -4.67 -43.75 13.71
CA MET A 563 -5.72 -44.60 14.31
C MET A 563 -7.12 -44.15 13.91
N GLY A 564 -7.97 -45.09 13.51
CA GLY A 564 -9.35 -44.78 13.14
C GLY A 564 -10.30 -45.97 13.20
N SER A 565 -11.60 -45.65 13.25
CA SER A 565 -12.70 -46.62 13.14
C SER A 565 -13.52 -46.30 11.88
N TYR A 566 -13.89 -47.36 11.18
CA TYR A 566 -14.74 -47.29 9.99
C TYR A 566 -15.92 -48.25 10.16
N THR A 567 -17.12 -47.74 9.96
CA THR A 567 -18.34 -48.54 10.03
C THR A 567 -19.12 -48.32 8.75
N THR A 568 -19.40 -49.40 8.02
CA THR A 568 -20.27 -49.30 6.84
C THR A 568 -21.76 -49.41 7.19
N ASN A 569 -22.60 -48.87 6.35
CA ASN A 569 -24.05 -49.00 6.46
C ASN A 569 -24.48 -50.49 6.44
N SER A 570 -23.74 -51.35 5.75
CA SER A 570 -23.98 -52.82 5.70
C SER A 570 -23.57 -53.55 6.96
N GLY A 571 -22.96 -52.88 7.96
CA GLY A 571 -22.58 -53.47 9.24
C GLY A 571 -21.14 -53.96 9.37
N PHE A 572 -20.31 -53.81 8.34
CA PHE A 572 -18.85 -54.00 8.49
C PHE A 572 -18.28 -52.95 9.45
N LYS A 573 -17.40 -53.39 10.34
CA LYS A 573 -16.66 -52.48 11.25
C LYS A 573 -15.18 -52.79 11.22
N TYR A 574 -14.37 -51.72 11.24
CA TYR A 574 -12.93 -51.81 11.43
C TYR A 574 -12.49 -50.76 12.44
N THR A 575 -11.59 -51.16 13.38
CA THR A 575 -10.93 -50.23 14.29
C THR A 575 -9.45 -50.60 14.34
N GLY A 576 -8.58 -49.66 14.03
CA GLY A 576 -7.15 -49.97 13.99
C GLY A 576 -6.37 -48.89 13.23
N GLY A 577 -5.16 -49.28 12.79
CA GLY A 577 -4.24 -48.42 12.07
C GLY A 577 -4.65 -48.17 10.61
N TRP A 578 -4.32 -47.00 10.12
CA TRP A 578 -4.54 -46.55 8.75
C TRP A 578 -3.26 -45.93 8.18
N LYS A 579 -3.03 -46.09 6.89
CA LYS A 579 -1.96 -45.48 6.13
C LYS A 579 -2.41 -45.26 4.69
N SER A 580 -2.35 -44.01 4.22
CA SER A 580 -2.76 -43.62 2.86
C SER A 580 -4.09 -44.27 2.47
N ASP A 581 -5.13 -44.02 3.27
CA ASP A 581 -6.51 -44.49 3.10
C ASP A 581 -6.72 -46.03 3.22
N LYS A 582 -5.69 -46.82 3.58
CA LYS A 582 -5.77 -48.26 3.69
C LYS A 582 -5.59 -48.72 5.13
N TYR A 583 -6.22 -49.87 5.47
CA TYR A 583 -5.96 -50.51 6.76
C TYR A 583 -4.49 -50.91 6.84
N HIS A 584 -3.83 -50.57 7.96
CA HIS A 584 -2.42 -50.82 8.14
C HIS A 584 -2.09 -51.00 9.63
N GLY A 585 -1.07 -51.79 9.94
CA GLY A 585 -0.72 -52.10 11.31
C GLY A 585 -1.75 -52.97 12.03
N TYR A 586 -1.84 -52.90 13.34
CA TYR A 586 -2.79 -53.69 14.14
C TYR A 586 -4.21 -53.13 14.03
N GLY A 587 -5.20 -54.04 13.83
CA GLY A 587 -6.60 -53.66 13.81
C GLY A 587 -7.56 -54.81 14.11
N GLU A 588 -8.82 -54.43 14.37
CA GLU A 588 -9.93 -55.32 14.59
C GLU A 588 -11.03 -55.06 13.55
N ALA A 589 -11.43 -56.12 12.86
CA ALA A 589 -12.49 -56.06 11.86
C ALA A 589 -13.65 -56.97 12.27
N THR A 590 -14.90 -56.50 12.08
CA THR A 590 -16.12 -57.31 12.14
C THR A 590 -16.76 -57.28 10.78
N TYR A 591 -16.91 -58.44 10.17
CA TYR A 591 -17.46 -58.59 8.84
C TYR A 591 -19.00 -58.68 8.89
N THR A 592 -19.65 -58.42 7.79
CA THR A 592 -21.12 -58.40 7.67
C THR A 592 -21.76 -59.74 7.92
N ASP A 593 -21.00 -60.85 7.74
CA ASP A 593 -21.45 -62.21 8.07
C ASP A 593 -21.31 -62.55 9.56
N GLY A 594 -20.80 -61.63 10.38
CA GLY A 594 -20.54 -61.82 11.78
C GLY A 594 -19.13 -62.40 12.13
N GLY A 595 -18.33 -62.70 11.12
CA GLY A 595 -16.92 -63.05 11.32
C GLY A 595 -16.10 -61.90 11.88
N THR A 596 -15.09 -62.20 12.67
CA THR A 596 -14.19 -61.17 13.24
C THR A 596 -12.72 -61.49 12.96
N TYR A 597 -11.92 -60.45 12.71
CA TYR A 597 -10.48 -60.55 12.64
C TYR A 597 -9.79 -59.61 13.62
N LYS A 598 -8.77 -60.07 14.31
CA LYS A 598 -7.89 -59.29 15.17
C LYS A 598 -6.46 -59.59 14.81
N GLY A 599 -5.71 -58.63 14.29
CA GLY A 599 -4.36 -58.85 13.83
C GLY A 599 -3.81 -57.74 12.98
N ASN A 600 -2.70 -58.01 12.31
CA ASN A 600 -2.05 -57.02 11.47
C ASN A 600 -2.68 -56.92 10.08
N PHE A 601 -2.65 -55.69 9.54
CA PHE A 601 -3.03 -55.38 8.18
C PHE A 601 -1.87 -54.69 7.46
N GLU A 602 -1.73 -54.91 6.20
CA GLU A 602 -0.86 -54.18 5.30
C GLU A 602 -1.58 -53.92 3.98
N ASN A 603 -1.56 -52.63 3.54
CA ASN A 603 -2.22 -52.19 2.29
C ASN A 603 -3.70 -52.63 2.17
N GLY A 604 -4.43 -52.67 3.28
CA GLY A 604 -5.84 -53.03 3.35
C GLY A 604 -6.10 -54.56 3.50
N MET A 605 -5.09 -55.40 3.46
CA MET A 605 -5.19 -56.89 3.54
C MET A 605 -4.67 -57.35 4.90
N ARG A 606 -5.21 -58.50 5.37
CA ARG A 606 -4.68 -59.21 6.56
C ARG A 606 -3.27 -59.67 6.28
N GLU A 607 -2.32 -59.34 7.17
CA GLU A 607 -0.91 -59.64 7.03
C GLU A 607 -0.31 -60.03 8.41
N GLY A 608 0.77 -60.78 8.40
CA GLY A 608 1.47 -61.16 9.64
C GLY A 608 0.62 -62.01 10.58
N GLN A 609 0.70 -61.75 11.89
CA GLN A 609 -0.06 -62.51 12.90
C GLN A 609 -1.47 -62.00 13.08
N GLY A 610 -2.47 -62.94 13.13
CA GLY A 610 -3.84 -62.55 13.36
C GLY A 610 -4.75 -63.73 13.71
N THR A 611 -5.85 -63.43 14.39
CA THR A 611 -6.91 -64.36 14.75
C THR A 611 -8.18 -64.03 14.00
N TYR A 612 -8.70 -64.99 13.24
CA TYR A 612 -10.01 -64.89 12.59
C TYR A 612 -10.99 -65.85 13.28
N THR A 613 -12.10 -65.27 13.75
CA THR A 613 -13.24 -66.04 14.27
C THR A 613 -14.35 -66.05 13.22
N TYR A 614 -14.71 -67.21 12.74
CA TYR A 614 -15.77 -67.40 11.76
C TYR A 614 -17.15 -67.33 12.41
N PRO A 615 -18.19 -67.00 11.67
CA PRO A 615 -19.57 -66.93 12.21
C PRO A 615 -20.04 -68.24 12.81
N ALA A 616 -19.57 -69.39 12.27
CA ALA A 616 -19.87 -70.71 12.76
C ALA A 616 -19.07 -71.10 14.05
N GLY A 617 -18.28 -70.18 14.61
CA GLY A 617 -17.51 -70.38 15.82
C GLY A 617 -16.13 -71.06 15.61
N HIS A 618 -15.70 -71.29 14.36
CA HIS A 618 -14.33 -71.71 14.10
C HIS A 618 -13.37 -70.57 14.38
N VAL A 619 -12.18 -70.88 14.84
CA VAL A 619 -11.13 -69.90 15.14
C VAL A 619 -9.83 -70.30 14.49
N TYR A 620 -9.27 -69.43 13.65
CA TYR A 620 -7.89 -69.52 13.17
C TYR A 620 -7.01 -68.47 13.83
N THR A 621 -5.90 -68.91 14.36
CA THR A 621 -4.85 -68.02 14.87
C THR A 621 -3.52 -68.40 14.23
N GLY A 622 -2.88 -67.51 13.52
CA GLY A 622 -1.65 -67.78 12.81
C GLY A 622 -1.23 -66.69 11.85
N GLN A 623 -0.36 -67.06 10.92
CA GLN A 623 0.21 -66.16 9.92
C GLN A 623 -0.74 -65.94 8.75
N TRP A 624 -0.75 -64.70 8.25
CA TRP A 624 -1.51 -64.22 7.10
C TRP A 624 -0.56 -63.57 6.09
N SER A 625 -0.80 -63.70 4.85
CA SER A 625 -0.18 -62.92 3.79
C SER A 625 -1.19 -62.66 2.70
N GLU A 626 -1.28 -61.35 2.26
CA GLU A 626 -2.23 -60.88 1.24
C GLU A 626 -3.67 -61.41 1.47
N GLY A 627 -4.10 -61.39 2.74
CA GLY A 627 -5.45 -61.83 3.13
C GLY A 627 -5.64 -63.35 3.25
N SER A 628 -4.64 -64.16 2.92
CA SER A 628 -4.68 -65.62 2.99
C SER A 628 -3.92 -66.19 4.19
N ARG A 629 -4.42 -67.32 4.75
CA ARG A 629 -3.70 -68.06 5.81
C ARG A 629 -2.45 -68.68 5.18
N THR A 630 -1.31 -68.43 5.79
CA THR A 630 0.00 -68.90 5.35
C THR A 630 0.89 -69.28 6.55
N GLY A 631 2.04 -69.82 6.31
CA GLY A 631 3.00 -70.16 7.38
C GLY A 631 2.39 -71.02 8.50
N TYR A 632 2.83 -70.79 9.76
CA TYR A 632 2.31 -71.54 10.87
C TYR A 632 1.03 -70.94 11.43
N GLY A 633 0.02 -71.85 11.74
CA GLY A 633 -1.22 -71.44 12.39
C GLY A 633 -2.07 -72.58 12.88
N VAL A 634 -2.93 -72.23 13.83
CA VAL A 634 -3.84 -73.15 14.52
C VAL A 634 -5.27 -72.83 14.13
N MET A 635 -5.98 -73.83 13.55
CA MET A 635 -7.39 -73.80 13.33
C MET A 635 -8.11 -74.65 14.41
N LYS A 636 -9.10 -74.09 15.06
CA LYS A 636 -10.04 -74.80 15.91
C LYS A 636 -11.44 -74.71 15.36
N TRP A 637 -12.01 -75.85 14.99
CA TRP A 637 -13.39 -75.89 14.53
C TRP A 637 -14.38 -76.01 15.68
N SER A 638 -15.60 -75.53 15.48
CA SER A 638 -16.66 -75.54 16.50
C SER A 638 -17.13 -76.96 16.86
N ASP A 639 -16.81 -77.95 16.03
CA ASP A 639 -17.10 -79.35 16.34
C ASP A 639 -16.02 -80.03 17.25
N GLY A 640 -15.06 -79.25 17.72
CA GLY A 640 -13.94 -79.69 18.60
C GLY A 640 -12.72 -80.22 17.85
N SER A 641 -12.76 -80.33 16.54
CA SER A 641 -11.58 -80.66 15.73
C SER A 641 -10.56 -79.52 15.68
N SER A 642 -9.31 -79.78 15.41
CA SER A 642 -8.28 -78.75 15.33
C SER A 642 -7.16 -79.19 14.33
N TYR A 643 -6.54 -78.17 13.74
CA TYR A 643 -5.31 -78.36 12.97
C TYR A 643 -4.28 -77.33 13.48
N ASP A 644 -3.12 -77.84 13.75
CA ASP A 644 -1.95 -77.11 14.27
C ASP A 644 -0.77 -77.45 13.35
N GLY A 645 -0.38 -76.48 12.50
CA GLY A 645 0.62 -76.73 11.47
C GLY A 645 0.72 -75.62 10.42
N ASN A 646 1.39 -75.97 9.31
CA ASN A 646 1.67 -75.03 8.24
C ASN A 646 0.49 -74.91 7.27
N TRP A 647 0.33 -73.69 6.75
CA TRP A 647 -0.69 -73.27 5.81
C TRP A 647 -0.06 -72.65 4.55
N LYS A 648 -0.66 -72.80 3.41
CA LYS A 648 -0.34 -72.10 2.17
C LYS A 648 -1.63 -71.84 1.42
N ASP A 649 -1.85 -70.56 1.01
CA ASP A 649 -3.01 -70.15 0.20
C ASP A 649 -4.35 -70.65 0.78
N ASN A 650 -4.56 -70.45 2.10
CA ASN A 650 -5.73 -70.89 2.86
C ASN A 650 -5.88 -72.41 3.07
N LYS A 651 -4.95 -73.25 2.58
CA LYS A 651 -4.99 -74.70 2.66
C LYS A 651 -3.92 -75.24 3.65
N ARG A 652 -4.22 -76.35 4.34
CA ARG A 652 -3.22 -77.08 5.13
C ARG A 652 -2.12 -77.57 4.18
N HIS A 653 -0.87 -77.23 4.50
CA HIS A 653 0.27 -77.52 3.66
C HIS A 653 1.52 -77.73 4.54
N GLY A 654 2.51 -78.54 4.11
CA GLY A 654 3.69 -78.80 4.92
C GLY A 654 3.37 -79.66 6.16
N TYR A 655 4.19 -79.54 7.21
CA TYR A 655 4.02 -80.36 8.43
C TYR A 655 2.91 -79.79 9.31
N GLY A 656 2.02 -80.71 9.83
CA GLY A 656 0.98 -80.31 10.77
C GLY A 656 0.23 -81.49 11.44
N LYS A 657 -0.38 -81.19 12.55
CA LYS A 657 -1.19 -82.10 13.35
C LYS A 657 -2.68 -81.74 13.25
N TYR A 658 -3.47 -82.64 12.67
CA TYR A 658 -4.92 -82.58 12.71
C TYR A 658 -5.47 -83.52 13.75
N VAL A 659 -6.36 -83.03 14.61
CA VAL A 659 -7.14 -83.82 15.55
C VAL A 659 -8.60 -83.71 15.14
N ASN A 660 -9.25 -84.83 14.74
CA ASN A 660 -10.64 -84.80 14.41
C ASN A 660 -11.58 -84.72 15.62
N LYS A 661 -12.86 -84.51 15.44
CA LYS A 661 -13.88 -84.40 16.52
C LYS A 661 -13.95 -85.63 17.43
N ASN A 662 -13.46 -86.78 16.98
CA ASN A 662 -13.46 -88.02 17.73
C ASN A 662 -12.10 -88.27 18.42
N GLY A 663 -11.17 -87.30 18.41
CA GLY A 663 -9.84 -87.39 19.02
C GLY A 663 -8.79 -88.12 18.19
N GLN A 664 -9.10 -88.60 16.99
CA GLN A 664 -8.14 -89.25 16.11
C GLN A 664 -7.13 -88.20 15.56
N ILE A 665 -5.84 -88.54 15.59
CA ILE A 665 -4.71 -87.69 15.26
C ILE A 665 -4.10 -88.09 13.95
N PHE A 666 -3.93 -87.08 13.03
CA PHE A 666 -3.20 -87.16 11.81
C PHE A 666 -2.02 -86.20 11.90
N ASN A 667 -0.82 -86.67 12.10
CA ASN A 667 0.37 -85.86 12.30
C ASN A 667 1.42 -86.19 11.25
N GLY A 668 1.73 -85.28 10.37
CA GLY A 668 2.64 -85.49 9.22
C GLY A 668 2.51 -84.42 8.13
N GLN A 669 2.84 -84.81 6.92
CA GLN A 669 2.86 -83.91 5.77
C GLN A 669 1.46 -83.73 5.21
N TRP A 670 1.16 -82.47 4.81
CA TRP A 670 -0.10 -82.05 4.17
C TRP A 670 0.23 -81.35 2.85
N GLN A 671 -0.55 -81.59 1.82
CA GLN A 671 -0.47 -80.90 0.55
C GLN A 671 -1.88 -80.48 0.12
N ASN A 672 -2.16 -79.18 0.06
CA ASN A 672 -3.44 -78.63 -0.37
C ASN A 672 -4.66 -79.31 0.29
N ASP A 673 -4.67 -79.35 1.65
CA ASP A 673 -5.66 -79.97 2.52
C ASP A 673 -5.69 -81.49 2.52
N VAL A 674 -4.87 -82.18 1.75
CA VAL A 674 -4.75 -83.65 1.70
C VAL A 674 -3.58 -84.12 2.57
N PHE A 675 -3.87 -85.06 3.51
CA PHE A 675 -2.83 -85.74 4.34
C PHE A 675 -2.02 -86.70 3.47
N GLN A 676 -0.70 -86.55 3.54
CA GLN A 676 0.23 -87.40 2.74
C GLN A 676 0.90 -88.51 3.53
N GLY A 677 0.72 -88.44 4.89
CA GLY A 677 1.36 -89.39 5.80
C GLY A 677 2.41 -88.78 6.74
#